data_dffb81832a76e4ebac3a45da9a3f1a73
#
_entry.id   dffb81832a76e4ebac3a45da9a3f1a73
#
_cell.length_a   1.000
_cell.length_b   1.000
_cell.length_c   1.000
_cell.angle_alpha   90.00
_cell.angle_beta   90.00
_cell.angle_gamma   90.00
#
_symmetry.space_group_name_H-M   'P 1'
#
loop_
_entity.id
_entity.type
_entity.pdbx_description
1 polymer ?
#
loop_
_entity_poly.entity_id
_entity_poly.type
_entity_poly.pdbx_seq_one_letter_code
_entity_poly.pdbx_strand_id
1 'polypeptide(L)'
;ATDLRDTYSERIDGLTIHNRYDDDFFKFQLTNAATQTDSVKVFFEHELGDIDAKLYRMESGNLEPLAESEGDRDSETLSLAGLQAGEYYVKVYGHAGATNTYALQFDINTSSLTPDRFEVNDTFQTATQLRELSGFTVYEQLGFHASADEDWFAFETVSTSNQSNYVSALDHGQNGGINLELFDRSGNPIAQDGEYLQLHNLPASQYYLKVTPSLLDQHTYDLVIDAPVLSQSPGDPNRGDWTIMVYITASDLYRFAQSDVNEIEKAVSELPGTVNVTVLWDQSELGMTYATDSGRQAPWGGAGQAVITADRDMASIRTRFDLLGEKNTGDPSTLVDFVTWSKDTAPADKYGLILWDHGAGLDGFNYDNHDPGPSDYLTTQELATAMTGLSQTGPAVDLLSFDACLMSMAEVGYELRNGTEVFVSSQEVVGGDGHNYTTLFDTLKQNPGSVTAEELGAGFVRSFGDFYTGFRNWDTHSAIRTSGFESLTNALGQLTAAVSNADHDSQRIVSSTIGHTHSFFYEDLRDLGGFVERLANHNSLSPPIRDAAATVLDALQSMVISRTADQRDSSGLSIFLPTANQTMQNWYATDYASFNAATNWNSMLSTLRSSGNTNYTQADWLQGGRSALTAFDLGVVAGTGTSFNNLSLFDSQDSDWMKFEVRGGGTTGGDFGISVDSSSESTFSATLYDASGNNAGSLNDGRMKLDTFADGIYTLHVSADGDVSDYRVTIDAPDLAAFRGRVIGNNDSPDKATDWGVINGAQIE
;
A
#
# COMPACT_ATOMS: atom_id res chain seq x y z
N ALA A 1 -21.37 4.75 -23.43
CA ALA A 1 -21.40 3.63 -22.50
C ALA A 1 -20.15 2.80 -22.71
N THR A 2 -19.54 2.39 -21.65
CA THR A 2 -18.50 1.37 -21.65
C THR A 2 -19.16 0.06 -22.05
N ASP A 3 -18.71 -0.61 -23.10
CA ASP A 3 -19.28 -1.87 -23.56
C ASP A 3 -18.61 -3.03 -22.84
N LEU A 4 -19.34 -3.63 -21.92
CA LEU A 4 -18.91 -4.76 -21.11
C LEU A 4 -19.48 -6.06 -21.72
N ARG A 5 -19.09 -6.37 -22.92
CA ARG A 5 -19.55 -7.58 -23.62
C ARG A 5 -19.15 -8.83 -22.85
N ASP A 6 -20.11 -9.72 -22.66
CA ASP A 6 -19.95 -11.06 -22.06
C ASP A 6 -19.41 -11.03 -20.62
N THR A 7 -19.91 -10.11 -19.77
CA THR A 7 -19.60 -10.08 -18.34
C THR A 7 -20.39 -11.16 -17.58
N TYR A 8 -19.63 -12.05 -16.95
CA TYR A 8 -20.09 -12.97 -15.93
C TYR A 8 -19.39 -12.55 -14.64
N SER A 9 -20.00 -12.35 -13.53
CA SER A 9 -19.43 -12.09 -12.20
C SER A 9 -18.11 -11.27 -12.20
N GLU A 10 -18.14 -10.05 -12.71
CA GLU A 10 -16.99 -9.14 -12.76
C GLU A 10 -17.25 -7.91 -11.90
N ARG A 11 -16.25 -7.53 -11.09
CA ARG A 11 -16.24 -6.29 -10.33
C ARG A 11 -15.25 -5.31 -10.92
N ILE A 12 -15.68 -4.08 -11.10
CA ILE A 12 -14.87 -2.97 -11.65
C ILE A 12 -14.75 -1.92 -10.54
N ASP A 13 -13.56 -1.81 -9.97
CA ASP A 13 -13.27 -0.86 -8.89
C ASP A 13 -12.72 0.47 -9.39
N GLY A 14 -12.66 1.46 -8.51
CA GLY A 14 -12.04 2.77 -8.78
C GLY A 14 -12.79 3.67 -9.75
N LEU A 15 -14.08 3.43 -9.97
CA LEU A 15 -14.95 4.30 -10.74
C LEU A 15 -15.32 5.55 -9.95
N THR A 16 -15.65 6.67 -10.61
CA THR A 16 -15.92 7.93 -9.91
C THR A 16 -17.03 8.75 -10.54
N ILE A 17 -17.97 9.20 -9.71
CA ILE A 17 -18.84 10.34 -10.04
C ILE A 17 -18.12 11.61 -9.53
N HIS A 18 -17.52 12.36 -10.42
CA HIS A 18 -16.58 13.45 -10.08
C HIS A 18 -17.21 14.84 -10.06
N ASN A 19 -18.42 15.02 -10.56
CA ASN A 19 -19.17 16.27 -10.47
C ASN A 19 -20.69 16.03 -10.58
N ARG A 20 -21.48 17.04 -10.19
CA ARG A 20 -22.97 16.99 -10.16
C ARG A 20 -23.69 16.71 -11.49
N TYR A 21 -23.01 16.68 -12.59
CA TYR A 21 -23.53 16.40 -13.93
C TYR A 21 -22.90 15.16 -14.54
N ASP A 22 -22.15 14.43 -13.75
CA ASP A 22 -21.50 13.20 -14.17
C ASP A 22 -22.46 12.04 -14.05
N ASP A 23 -22.71 11.38 -15.15
CA ASP A 23 -23.52 10.19 -15.25
C ASP A 23 -22.70 9.13 -15.98
N ASP A 24 -22.37 8.04 -15.31
CA ASP A 24 -21.66 6.94 -15.94
C ASP A 24 -22.62 5.93 -16.55
N PHE A 25 -22.37 5.56 -17.80
CA PHE A 25 -23.16 4.56 -18.51
C PHE A 25 -22.31 3.35 -18.88
N PHE A 26 -22.80 2.19 -18.48
CA PHE A 26 -22.23 0.88 -18.81
C PHE A 26 -23.18 0.09 -19.66
N LYS A 27 -22.67 -0.55 -20.71
CA LYS A 27 -23.42 -1.41 -21.59
C LYS A 27 -22.99 -2.85 -21.39
N PHE A 28 -23.93 -3.76 -21.25
CA PHE A 28 -23.67 -5.19 -21.10
C PHE A 28 -24.68 -6.01 -21.91
N GLN A 29 -24.36 -7.28 -22.13
CA GLN A 29 -25.22 -8.19 -22.88
C GLN A 29 -25.55 -9.42 -22.06
N LEU A 30 -26.83 -9.71 -21.90
CA LEU A 30 -27.30 -11.00 -21.42
C LEU A 30 -27.35 -11.97 -22.60
N THR A 31 -26.61 -13.06 -22.53
CA THR A 31 -26.63 -14.12 -23.54
C THR A 31 -27.82 -15.04 -23.40
N ASN A 32 -28.37 -15.15 -22.18
CA ASN A 32 -29.53 -15.95 -21.81
C ASN A 32 -30.53 -15.08 -21.02
N ALA A 33 -31.73 -15.64 -20.76
CA ALA A 33 -32.70 -14.99 -19.87
C ALA A 33 -32.14 -14.98 -18.44
N ALA A 34 -32.20 -13.83 -17.78
CA ALA A 34 -31.69 -13.67 -16.43
C ALA A 34 -32.49 -14.46 -15.40
N THR A 35 -31.81 -15.03 -14.43
CA THR A 35 -32.39 -15.78 -13.30
C THR A 35 -32.92 -14.86 -12.19
N GLN A 36 -33.48 -15.42 -11.12
CA GLN A 36 -33.97 -14.67 -9.97
C GLN A 36 -32.81 -14.03 -9.14
N THR A 37 -31.60 -14.54 -9.27
CA THR A 37 -30.41 -14.11 -8.51
C THR A 37 -29.53 -13.13 -9.27
N ASP A 38 -29.75 -12.98 -10.58
CA ASP A 38 -28.93 -12.10 -11.41
C ASP A 38 -29.17 -10.64 -11.06
N SER A 39 -28.09 -9.91 -10.88
CA SER A 39 -28.14 -8.51 -10.44
C SER A 39 -26.93 -7.72 -10.92
N VAL A 40 -27.05 -6.40 -10.87
CA VAL A 40 -25.93 -5.46 -10.94
C VAL A 40 -25.89 -4.69 -9.63
N LYS A 41 -24.72 -4.64 -9.00
CA LYS A 41 -24.52 -3.95 -7.74
C LYS A 41 -23.56 -2.78 -7.91
N VAL A 42 -23.81 -1.69 -7.22
CA VAL A 42 -22.94 -0.52 -7.12
C VAL A 42 -22.57 -0.36 -5.66
N PHE A 43 -21.28 -0.40 -5.34
CA PHE A 43 -20.77 -0.25 -3.97
C PHE A 43 -20.09 1.10 -3.84
N PHE A 44 -20.36 1.84 -2.78
CA PHE A 44 -19.78 3.16 -2.50
C PHE A 44 -19.92 3.46 -1.00
N GLU A 45 -19.27 4.48 -0.53
CA GLU A 45 -19.41 4.95 0.85
C GLU A 45 -20.46 6.06 0.90
N HIS A 46 -21.67 5.76 1.37
CA HIS A 46 -22.81 6.68 1.34
C HIS A 46 -22.54 8.01 2.06
N GLU A 47 -21.78 7.98 3.16
CA GLU A 47 -21.43 9.19 3.93
C GLU A 47 -20.59 10.19 3.13
N LEU A 48 -19.84 9.74 2.12
CA LEU A 48 -19.02 10.60 1.25
C LEU A 48 -19.82 11.17 0.08
N GLY A 49 -21.01 10.62 -0.20
CA GLY A 49 -21.89 11.08 -1.24
C GLY A 49 -22.74 9.93 -1.78
N ASP A 50 -24.05 10.14 -1.84
CA ASP A 50 -25.03 9.15 -2.24
C ASP A 50 -24.98 8.88 -3.76
N ILE A 51 -24.91 7.60 -4.15
CA ILE A 51 -24.83 7.14 -5.54
C ILE A 51 -26.06 6.28 -5.84
N ASP A 52 -26.76 6.62 -6.89
CA ASP A 52 -27.93 5.89 -7.39
C ASP A 52 -27.63 5.13 -8.68
N ALA A 53 -28.43 4.10 -8.98
CA ALA A 53 -28.30 3.33 -10.20
C ALA A 53 -29.65 3.10 -10.91
N LYS A 54 -29.61 3.11 -12.27
CA LYS A 54 -30.78 2.82 -13.11
C LYS A 54 -30.44 1.86 -14.25
N LEU A 55 -31.32 0.92 -14.49
CA LEU A 55 -31.22 -0.06 -15.57
C LEU A 55 -32.11 0.34 -16.74
N TYR A 56 -31.58 0.23 -17.95
CA TYR A 56 -32.27 0.58 -19.19
C TYR A 56 -32.14 -0.50 -20.24
N ARG A 57 -33.06 -0.46 -21.20
CA ARG A 57 -33.00 -1.17 -22.47
C ARG A 57 -33.09 -0.18 -23.63
N MET A 58 -32.41 -0.45 -24.72
CA MET A 58 -32.55 0.34 -25.93
C MET A 58 -33.78 -0.10 -26.73
N GLU A 59 -34.79 0.75 -26.85
CA GLU A 59 -35.97 0.51 -27.69
C GLU A 59 -36.15 1.64 -28.71
N SER A 60 -36.18 1.27 -29.96
CA SER A 60 -36.37 2.24 -31.09
C SER A 60 -35.44 3.46 -31.04
N GLY A 61 -34.22 3.31 -30.52
CA GLY A 61 -33.20 4.35 -30.39
C GLY A 61 -33.30 5.22 -29.13
N ASN A 62 -34.21 4.89 -28.21
CA ASN A 62 -34.32 5.55 -26.89
C ASN A 62 -34.01 4.56 -25.77
N LEU A 63 -33.48 5.08 -24.66
CA LEU A 63 -33.30 4.32 -23.43
C LEU A 63 -34.60 4.29 -22.63
N GLU A 64 -35.20 3.10 -22.52
CA GLU A 64 -36.37 2.88 -21.69
C GLU A 64 -35.98 2.32 -20.33
N PRO A 65 -36.36 2.96 -19.21
CA PRO A 65 -35.98 2.51 -17.87
C PRO A 65 -36.71 1.21 -17.51
N LEU A 66 -35.96 0.27 -16.92
CA LEU A 66 -36.49 -1.04 -16.49
C LEU A 66 -36.55 -1.17 -14.97
N ALA A 67 -35.54 -0.67 -14.28
CA ALA A 67 -35.40 -0.69 -12.84
C ALA A 67 -34.59 0.49 -12.34
N GLU A 68 -34.78 0.84 -11.08
CA GLU A 68 -33.97 1.85 -10.39
C GLU A 68 -33.70 1.38 -8.95
N SER A 69 -32.55 1.77 -8.41
CA SER A 69 -32.16 1.58 -7.03
C SER A 69 -31.68 2.92 -6.50
N GLU A 70 -32.38 3.47 -5.50
CA GLU A 70 -32.16 4.77 -4.88
C GLU A 70 -32.28 4.56 -3.36
N GLY A 71 -31.22 4.04 -2.74
CA GLY A 71 -31.18 3.66 -1.33
C GLY A 71 -30.45 4.69 -0.48
N ASP A 72 -30.36 4.42 0.82
CA ASP A 72 -29.63 5.20 1.82
C ASP A 72 -28.50 4.39 2.47
N ARG A 73 -27.94 3.41 1.73
CA ARG A 73 -26.89 2.49 2.17
C ARG A 73 -25.67 2.59 1.27
N ASP A 74 -24.62 1.92 1.66
CA ASP A 74 -23.34 1.88 0.92
C ASP A 74 -23.39 1.04 -0.38
N SER A 75 -24.58 0.62 -0.81
CA SER A 75 -24.73 -0.13 -2.06
C SER A 75 -26.11 0.03 -2.68
N GLU A 76 -26.14 0.01 -4.02
CA GLU A 76 -27.35 -0.08 -4.83
C GLU A 76 -27.39 -1.40 -5.58
N THR A 77 -28.58 -2.02 -5.69
CA THR A 77 -28.75 -3.31 -6.36
C THR A 77 -29.87 -3.24 -7.39
N LEU A 78 -29.55 -3.51 -8.64
CA LEU A 78 -30.49 -3.62 -9.74
C LEU A 78 -30.73 -5.11 -10.07
N SER A 79 -31.90 -5.62 -9.74
CA SER A 79 -32.28 -6.99 -10.12
C SER A 79 -32.45 -7.12 -11.62
N LEU A 80 -31.87 -8.17 -12.20
CA LEU A 80 -32.03 -8.52 -13.61
C LEU A 80 -33.09 -9.58 -13.82
N ALA A 81 -33.76 -10.07 -12.76
CA ALA A 81 -34.71 -11.13 -12.78
C ALA A 81 -35.81 -10.93 -13.85
N GLY A 82 -35.99 -11.94 -14.71
CA GLY A 82 -36.98 -11.93 -15.76
C GLY A 82 -36.61 -11.19 -17.06
N LEU A 83 -35.45 -10.59 -17.12
CA LEU A 83 -34.94 -10.00 -18.35
C LEU A 83 -34.60 -11.10 -19.37
N GLN A 84 -34.87 -10.84 -20.63
CA GLN A 84 -34.53 -11.76 -21.72
C GLN A 84 -33.11 -11.52 -22.24
N ALA A 85 -32.54 -12.48 -22.95
CA ALA A 85 -31.28 -12.26 -23.69
C ALA A 85 -31.37 -10.98 -24.52
N GLY A 86 -30.36 -10.11 -24.43
CA GLY A 86 -30.36 -8.82 -25.10
C GLY A 86 -29.35 -7.84 -24.52
N GLU A 87 -29.30 -6.65 -25.12
CA GLU A 87 -28.42 -5.56 -24.73
C GLU A 87 -29.11 -4.64 -23.72
N TYR A 88 -28.39 -4.33 -22.62
CA TYR A 88 -28.85 -3.51 -21.51
C TYR A 88 -27.83 -2.45 -21.12
N TYR A 89 -28.30 -1.44 -20.40
CA TYR A 89 -27.47 -0.32 -19.95
C TYR A 89 -27.70 -0.04 -18.48
N VAL A 90 -26.63 0.14 -17.73
CA VAL A 90 -26.65 0.65 -16.36
C VAL A 90 -26.18 2.09 -16.37
N LYS A 91 -26.94 2.96 -15.75
CA LYS A 91 -26.54 4.33 -15.44
C LYS A 91 -26.24 4.41 -13.96
N VAL A 92 -25.08 4.94 -13.59
CA VAL A 92 -24.69 5.28 -12.22
C VAL A 92 -24.57 6.79 -12.13
N TYR A 93 -25.12 7.41 -11.09
CA TYR A 93 -25.12 8.87 -10.95
C TYR A 93 -25.22 9.28 -9.48
N GLY A 94 -24.74 10.49 -9.16
CA GLY A 94 -24.83 11.02 -7.79
C GLY A 94 -26.22 11.55 -7.45
N HIS A 95 -26.84 11.08 -6.38
CA HIS A 95 -28.10 11.58 -5.86
C HIS A 95 -27.99 13.08 -5.55
N ALA A 96 -28.96 13.88 -6.01
CA ALA A 96 -28.95 15.32 -5.85
C ALA A 96 -27.65 16.03 -6.25
N GLY A 97 -26.81 15.39 -7.07
CA GLY A 97 -25.54 15.90 -7.53
C GLY A 97 -24.36 15.61 -6.59
N ALA A 98 -24.48 14.56 -5.78
CA ALA A 98 -23.39 14.03 -4.98
C ALA A 98 -22.23 13.51 -5.86
N THR A 99 -21.04 13.46 -5.28
CA THR A 99 -19.82 12.93 -5.91
C THR A 99 -19.22 11.88 -5.00
N ASN A 100 -18.76 10.76 -5.58
CA ASN A 100 -18.15 9.68 -4.81
C ASN A 100 -17.30 8.79 -5.72
N THR A 101 -16.45 7.96 -5.13
CA THR A 101 -15.86 6.78 -5.77
C THR A 101 -16.79 5.59 -5.60
N TYR A 102 -16.80 4.67 -6.56
CA TYR A 102 -17.64 3.49 -6.47
C TYR A 102 -17.03 2.29 -7.21
N ALA A 103 -17.55 1.10 -6.90
CA ALA A 103 -17.31 -0.11 -7.67
C ALA A 103 -18.62 -0.61 -8.28
N LEU A 104 -18.52 -1.23 -9.45
CA LEU A 104 -19.64 -1.84 -10.18
C LEU A 104 -19.40 -3.34 -10.29
N GLN A 105 -20.36 -4.15 -9.85
CA GLN A 105 -20.29 -5.62 -9.92
C GLN A 105 -21.45 -6.18 -10.69
N PHE A 106 -21.17 -7.16 -11.56
CA PHE A 106 -22.19 -7.92 -12.30
C PHE A 106 -22.24 -9.34 -11.74
N ASP A 107 -23.40 -9.72 -11.22
CA ASP A 107 -23.70 -11.07 -10.78
C ASP A 107 -24.69 -11.68 -11.78
N ILE A 108 -24.19 -12.36 -12.83
CA ILE A 108 -25.01 -12.92 -13.90
C ILE A 108 -24.73 -14.41 -14.02
N ASN A 109 -25.72 -15.22 -13.64
CA ASN A 109 -25.69 -16.65 -13.82
C ASN A 109 -26.03 -17.03 -15.26
N THR A 110 -25.17 -17.78 -15.92
CA THR A 110 -25.49 -18.39 -17.19
C THR A 110 -26.20 -19.73 -16.96
N SER A 111 -27.49 -19.72 -17.00
CA SER A 111 -28.32 -20.93 -16.78
C SER A 111 -28.11 -21.96 -17.89
N SER A 112 -27.57 -23.00 -17.58
CA SER A 112 -27.14 -24.33 -17.99
C SER A 112 -25.64 -24.43 -18.04
N LEU A 113 -25.03 -24.70 -16.87
CA LEU A 113 -23.65 -25.11 -16.84
C LEU A 113 -23.47 -26.33 -17.73
N THR A 114 -22.61 -26.21 -18.72
CA THR A 114 -22.14 -27.39 -19.44
C THR A 114 -21.25 -28.18 -18.49
N PRO A 115 -21.24 -29.52 -18.59
CA PRO A 115 -20.28 -30.32 -17.87
C PRO A 115 -18.87 -29.73 -17.97
N ASP A 116 -18.18 -29.62 -16.84
CA ASP A 116 -16.83 -29.07 -16.83
C ASP A 116 -15.81 -30.02 -17.47
N ARG A 117 -14.53 -29.64 -17.51
CA ARG A 117 -13.48 -30.38 -18.18
C ARG A 117 -13.14 -31.73 -17.54
N PHE A 118 -13.61 -31.99 -16.35
CA PHE A 118 -13.34 -33.23 -15.59
C PHE A 118 -14.47 -34.24 -15.60
N GLU A 119 -15.62 -33.86 -16.16
CA GLU A 119 -16.78 -34.75 -16.30
C GLU A 119 -16.51 -35.93 -17.25
N VAL A 120 -16.87 -37.14 -16.90
CA VAL A 120 -17.80 -37.65 -15.86
C VAL A 120 -16.99 -38.14 -14.64
N ASN A 121 -17.05 -37.46 -13.47
CA ASN A 121 -16.35 -37.81 -12.23
C ASN A 121 -17.26 -37.97 -11.01
N ASP A 122 -18.51 -38.35 -11.22
CA ASP A 122 -19.58 -38.44 -10.21
C ASP A 122 -19.44 -39.56 -9.17
N THR A 123 -18.40 -40.37 -9.23
CA THR A 123 -18.24 -41.51 -8.31
C THR A 123 -16.78 -41.72 -7.93
N PHE A 124 -16.56 -42.37 -6.78
CA PHE A 124 -15.24 -42.78 -6.34
C PHE A 124 -14.45 -43.55 -7.45
N GLN A 125 -15.12 -44.39 -8.26
CA GLN A 125 -14.49 -45.16 -9.33
C GLN A 125 -14.17 -44.36 -10.58
N THR A 126 -14.87 -43.26 -10.79
CA THR A 126 -14.69 -42.34 -11.93
C THR A 126 -13.91 -41.09 -11.54
N ALA A 127 -13.41 -41.00 -10.30
CA ALA A 127 -12.68 -39.84 -9.77
C ALA A 127 -11.58 -39.37 -10.73
N THR A 128 -11.58 -38.10 -11.03
CA THR A 128 -10.54 -37.45 -11.86
C THR A 128 -9.17 -37.57 -11.22
N GLN A 129 -8.21 -38.12 -11.95
CA GLN A 129 -6.84 -38.31 -11.45
C GLN A 129 -6.02 -37.05 -11.59
N LEU A 130 -5.85 -36.31 -10.49
CA LEU A 130 -5.02 -35.09 -10.42
C LEU A 130 -3.52 -35.42 -10.31
N ARG A 131 -3.19 -36.72 -10.15
CA ARG A 131 -1.82 -37.25 -10.00
C ARG A 131 -1.17 -36.86 -8.68
N GLU A 132 0.16 -36.83 -8.67
CA GLU A 132 0.96 -36.38 -7.54
C GLU A 132 0.89 -34.87 -7.42
N LEU A 133 0.49 -34.37 -6.26
CA LEU A 133 0.42 -32.94 -5.94
C LEU A 133 1.49 -32.61 -4.92
N SER A 134 2.11 -31.45 -5.12
CA SER A 134 3.12 -30.88 -4.24
C SER A 134 2.98 -29.37 -4.27
N GLY A 135 2.72 -28.78 -3.11
CA GLY A 135 2.46 -27.35 -2.99
C GLY A 135 1.06 -26.97 -3.47
N PHE A 136 0.91 -25.71 -3.73
CA PHE A 136 -0.35 -25.05 -4.03
C PHE A 136 -0.80 -25.28 -5.49
N THR A 137 -2.01 -25.78 -5.69
CA THR A 137 -2.59 -26.03 -7.02
C THR A 137 -4.04 -25.59 -7.05
N VAL A 138 -4.44 -24.87 -8.09
CA VAL A 138 -5.82 -24.40 -8.31
C VAL A 138 -6.38 -25.06 -9.58
N TYR A 139 -7.60 -25.55 -9.47
CA TYR A 139 -8.40 -26.03 -10.59
C TYR A 139 -9.61 -25.10 -10.73
N GLU A 140 -9.52 -24.16 -11.65
CA GLU A 140 -10.51 -23.11 -11.85
C GLU A 140 -11.72 -23.57 -12.65
N GLN A 141 -12.87 -22.91 -12.44
CA GLN A 141 -14.09 -23.05 -13.22
C GLN A 141 -14.60 -24.49 -13.34
N LEU A 142 -14.60 -25.20 -12.23
CA LEU A 142 -15.32 -26.45 -12.07
C LEU A 142 -16.80 -26.15 -11.84
N GLY A 143 -17.70 -27.13 -12.02
CA GLY A 143 -19.09 -26.79 -11.89
C GLY A 143 -20.03 -27.95 -11.66
N PHE A 144 -20.95 -27.76 -10.74
CA PHE A 144 -22.11 -28.63 -10.55
C PHE A 144 -23.14 -28.37 -11.63
N HIS A 145 -23.15 -29.19 -12.67
CA HIS A 145 -24.00 -29.00 -13.85
C HIS A 145 -25.39 -29.65 -13.73
N ALA A 146 -25.59 -30.46 -12.68
CA ALA A 146 -26.86 -31.14 -12.37
C ALA A 146 -27.21 -31.07 -10.88
N SER A 147 -28.49 -31.19 -10.52
CA SER A 147 -28.98 -31.08 -9.14
C SER A 147 -28.55 -32.19 -8.16
N ALA A 148 -27.81 -33.19 -8.62
CA ALA A 148 -27.25 -34.26 -7.82
C ALA A 148 -25.81 -34.56 -8.25
N ASP A 149 -25.14 -33.54 -8.70
CA ASP A 149 -23.78 -33.61 -9.16
C ASP A 149 -22.82 -33.77 -7.99
N GLU A 150 -21.88 -34.64 -8.14
CA GLU A 150 -20.83 -34.94 -7.16
C GLU A 150 -19.50 -35.03 -7.89
N ASP A 151 -18.57 -34.12 -7.59
CA ASP A 151 -17.25 -34.17 -8.19
C ASP A 151 -16.28 -34.96 -7.33
N TRP A 152 -15.70 -36.01 -7.92
CA TRP A 152 -14.68 -36.81 -7.28
C TRP A 152 -13.31 -36.63 -7.92
N PHE A 153 -12.33 -36.37 -7.09
CA PHE A 153 -10.93 -36.18 -7.46
C PHE A 153 -10.04 -37.16 -6.70
N ALA A 154 -9.01 -37.70 -7.36
CA ALA A 154 -7.99 -38.50 -6.72
C ALA A 154 -6.62 -37.86 -6.89
N PHE A 155 -5.89 -37.67 -5.80
CA PHE A 155 -4.55 -37.10 -5.80
C PHE A 155 -3.59 -37.92 -4.89
N GLU A 156 -2.30 -37.77 -5.13
CA GLU A 156 -1.26 -38.35 -4.28
C GLU A 156 -0.45 -37.22 -3.64
N THR A 157 -0.15 -37.38 -2.34
CA THR A 157 0.72 -36.45 -1.62
C THR A 157 2.13 -37.03 -1.51
N VAL A 158 3.15 -36.19 -1.63
CA VAL A 158 4.58 -36.57 -1.66
C VAL A 158 5.22 -36.71 -0.30
N SER A 159 4.62 -36.15 0.74
CA SER A 159 5.11 -36.18 2.13
C SER A 159 3.94 -36.16 3.12
N THR A 160 4.23 -36.23 4.43
CA THR A 160 3.21 -36.07 5.46
C THR A 160 2.79 -34.62 5.52
N SER A 161 1.47 -34.37 5.51
CA SER A 161 0.90 -33.02 5.62
C SER A 161 1.05 -32.42 7.01
N ASN A 162 1.14 -31.12 7.08
CA ASN A 162 1.19 -30.32 8.31
C ASN A 162 -0.07 -29.45 8.47
N GLN A 163 -0.07 -28.53 9.41
CA GLN A 163 -1.21 -27.64 9.68
C GLN A 163 -1.46 -26.59 8.59
N SER A 164 -0.50 -26.31 7.72
CA SER A 164 -0.69 -25.38 6.61
C SER A 164 -1.34 -26.03 5.37
N ASN A 165 -1.34 -27.36 5.29
CA ASN A 165 -1.87 -28.05 4.12
C ASN A 165 -3.39 -28.23 4.21
N TYR A 166 -4.07 -27.93 3.12
CA TYR A 166 -5.54 -27.93 3.10
C TYR A 166 -6.11 -28.20 1.71
N VAL A 167 -7.40 -28.47 1.69
CA VAL A 167 -8.24 -28.41 0.50
C VAL A 167 -9.32 -27.37 0.75
N SER A 168 -9.56 -26.48 -0.21
CA SER A 168 -10.72 -25.60 -0.16
C SER A 168 -11.44 -25.57 -1.50
N ALA A 169 -12.73 -25.33 -1.47
CA ALA A 169 -13.57 -25.08 -2.64
C ALA A 169 -14.12 -23.67 -2.55
N LEU A 170 -13.80 -22.84 -3.53
CA LEU A 170 -14.22 -21.45 -3.59
C LEU A 170 -15.49 -21.38 -4.43
N ASP A 171 -16.62 -21.22 -3.76
CA ASP A 171 -17.92 -21.17 -4.39
C ASP A 171 -18.16 -19.82 -5.10
N HIS A 172 -18.50 -19.85 -6.38
CA HIS A 172 -18.91 -18.67 -7.17
C HIS A 172 -20.43 -18.44 -7.16
N GLY A 173 -21.18 -19.28 -6.44
CA GLY A 173 -22.61 -19.16 -6.25
C GLY A 173 -22.99 -18.23 -5.09
N GLN A 174 -24.06 -17.43 -5.25
CA GLN A 174 -24.47 -16.42 -4.26
C GLN A 174 -25.16 -16.96 -3.00
N ASN A 175 -25.58 -18.24 -2.97
CA ASN A 175 -26.26 -18.86 -1.83
C ASN A 175 -25.96 -20.36 -1.74
N GLY A 176 -24.94 -20.83 -2.40
CA GLY A 176 -24.61 -22.24 -2.52
C GLY A 176 -24.01 -22.78 -1.24
N GLY A 177 -22.77 -22.78 -1.13
CA GLY A 177 -21.96 -23.50 -0.18
C GLY A 177 -21.60 -24.88 -0.71
N ILE A 178 -20.42 -25.32 -0.36
CA ILE A 178 -19.82 -26.57 -0.83
C ILE A 178 -19.49 -27.42 0.39
N ASN A 179 -19.59 -28.74 0.26
CA ASN A 179 -19.11 -29.68 1.25
C ASN A 179 -17.96 -30.49 0.66
N LEU A 180 -16.90 -30.61 1.44
CA LEU A 180 -15.73 -31.40 1.13
C LEU A 180 -15.69 -32.65 2.02
N GLU A 181 -15.48 -33.81 1.42
CA GLU A 181 -15.26 -35.07 2.13
C GLU A 181 -13.99 -35.72 1.60
N LEU A 182 -13.04 -36.02 2.51
CA LEU A 182 -11.79 -36.68 2.19
C LEU A 182 -11.82 -38.15 2.55
N PHE A 183 -11.30 -39.00 1.69
CA PHE A 183 -11.25 -40.44 1.84
C PHE A 183 -9.83 -40.97 1.66
N ASP A 184 -9.52 -42.10 2.32
CA ASP A 184 -8.31 -42.83 2.06
C ASP A 184 -8.39 -43.60 0.72
N ARG A 185 -7.27 -44.18 0.30
CA ARG A 185 -7.19 -44.98 -0.92
C ARG A 185 -8.14 -46.20 -0.96
N SER A 186 -8.71 -46.59 0.17
CA SER A 186 -9.63 -47.72 0.30
C SER A 186 -11.09 -47.28 0.32
N GLY A 187 -11.34 -45.96 0.23
CA GLY A 187 -12.68 -45.33 0.29
C GLY A 187 -13.23 -45.19 1.70
N ASN A 188 -12.40 -45.24 2.75
CA ASN A 188 -12.85 -44.92 4.10
C ASN A 188 -12.77 -43.39 4.30
N PRO A 189 -13.82 -42.75 4.87
CA PRO A 189 -13.78 -41.32 5.14
C PRO A 189 -12.73 -41.02 6.22
N ILE A 190 -11.96 -39.93 5.98
CA ILE A 190 -10.92 -39.41 6.89
C ILE A 190 -11.41 -38.17 7.56
N ALA A 191 -11.93 -37.21 6.80
CA ALA A 191 -12.38 -35.91 7.28
C ALA A 191 -13.50 -35.38 6.38
N GLN A 192 -14.32 -34.49 6.94
CA GLN A 192 -15.34 -33.74 6.20
C GLN A 192 -15.49 -32.37 6.84
N ASP A 193 -15.69 -31.37 6.01
CA ASP A 193 -16.04 -30.00 6.43
C ASP A 193 -16.83 -29.30 5.31
N GLY A 194 -17.19 -28.02 5.48
CA GLY A 194 -17.79 -27.20 4.42
C GLY A 194 -16.82 -26.92 3.28
N GLU A 195 -16.58 -25.66 2.99
CA GLU A 195 -15.73 -25.22 1.87
C GLU A 195 -14.21 -25.33 2.14
N TYR A 196 -13.80 -25.74 3.33
CA TYR A 196 -12.41 -25.85 3.75
C TYR A 196 -12.16 -27.12 4.56
N LEU A 197 -11.10 -27.86 4.24
CA LEU A 197 -10.73 -29.09 4.89
C LEU A 197 -9.22 -29.15 5.11
N GLN A 198 -8.79 -29.18 6.36
CA GLN A 198 -7.39 -29.24 6.73
C GLN A 198 -6.83 -30.65 6.57
N LEU A 199 -5.64 -30.75 5.94
CA LEU A 199 -4.98 -32.05 5.67
C LEU A 199 -4.00 -32.48 6.77
N HIS A 200 -4.08 -31.91 7.96
CA HIS A 200 -3.10 -32.11 9.03
C HIS A 200 -2.80 -33.57 9.41
N ASN A 201 -1.50 -33.90 9.49
CA ASN A 201 -0.98 -35.23 9.87
C ASN A 201 -1.39 -36.41 8.95
N LEU A 202 -1.75 -36.15 7.72
CA LEU A 202 -2.00 -37.21 6.74
C LEU A 202 -0.68 -37.70 6.15
N PRO A 203 -0.38 -39.02 6.17
CA PRO A 203 0.86 -39.55 5.58
C PRO A 203 0.88 -39.42 4.06
N ALA A 204 2.06 -39.45 3.45
CA ALA A 204 2.20 -39.57 1.99
C ALA A 204 1.41 -40.77 1.47
N SER A 205 0.38 -40.51 0.66
CA SER A 205 -0.54 -41.54 0.15
C SER A 205 -1.40 -40.99 -0.97
N GLN A 206 -2.19 -41.89 -1.58
CA GLN A 206 -3.30 -41.51 -2.46
C GLN A 206 -4.55 -41.21 -1.60
N TYR A 207 -5.20 -40.08 -1.90
CA TYR A 207 -6.44 -39.61 -1.30
C TYR A 207 -7.49 -39.38 -2.37
N TYR A 208 -8.76 -39.47 -1.94
CA TYR A 208 -9.91 -39.12 -2.76
C TYR A 208 -10.68 -38.01 -2.07
N LEU A 209 -11.03 -37.01 -2.85
CA LEU A 209 -11.82 -35.88 -2.42
C LEU A 209 -13.17 -35.94 -3.14
N LYS A 210 -14.23 -35.79 -2.36
CA LYS A 210 -15.58 -35.62 -2.88
C LYS A 210 -15.99 -34.16 -2.61
N VAL A 211 -16.49 -33.50 -3.63
CA VAL A 211 -16.99 -32.13 -3.58
C VAL A 211 -18.49 -32.19 -3.93
N THR A 212 -19.33 -31.59 -3.09
CA THR A 212 -20.77 -31.59 -3.30
C THR A 212 -21.38 -30.22 -2.98
N PRO A 213 -22.40 -29.79 -3.72
CA PRO A 213 -23.12 -28.56 -3.37
C PRO A 213 -23.92 -28.75 -2.07
N SER A 214 -23.92 -27.75 -1.19
CA SER A 214 -24.71 -27.78 0.04
C SER A 214 -26.20 -27.59 -0.22
N LEU A 215 -26.55 -26.89 -1.29
CA LEU A 215 -27.90 -26.74 -1.83
C LEU A 215 -27.90 -27.39 -3.22
N LEU A 216 -29.00 -27.97 -3.61
CA LEU A 216 -29.17 -28.61 -4.92
C LEU A 216 -29.25 -27.58 -6.06
N ASP A 217 -28.27 -26.70 -6.14
CA ASP A 217 -28.20 -25.62 -7.12
C ASP A 217 -26.99 -25.80 -8.05
N GLN A 218 -27.13 -25.36 -9.28
CA GLN A 218 -26.05 -25.41 -10.28
C GLN A 218 -25.22 -24.13 -10.14
N HIS A 219 -23.94 -24.29 -9.82
CA HIS A 219 -22.99 -23.19 -9.73
C HIS A 219 -21.55 -23.66 -10.05
N THR A 220 -20.66 -22.71 -10.26
CA THR A 220 -19.24 -22.98 -10.50
C THR A 220 -18.45 -22.80 -9.22
N TYR A 221 -17.28 -23.45 -9.16
CA TYR A 221 -16.34 -23.29 -8.06
C TYR A 221 -14.89 -23.48 -8.56
N ASP A 222 -13.95 -23.00 -7.76
CA ASP A 222 -12.54 -23.32 -7.93
C ASP A 222 -12.10 -24.26 -6.81
N LEU A 223 -11.40 -25.34 -7.17
CA LEU A 223 -10.83 -26.27 -6.20
C LEU A 223 -9.36 -25.91 -5.95
N VAL A 224 -9.03 -25.62 -4.71
CA VAL A 224 -7.68 -25.35 -4.25
C VAL A 224 -7.18 -26.53 -3.43
N ILE A 225 -6.01 -27.04 -3.76
CA ILE A 225 -5.33 -28.07 -2.97
C ILE A 225 -3.92 -27.58 -2.66
N ASP A 226 -3.66 -27.31 -1.38
CA ASP A 226 -2.31 -27.08 -0.88
C ASP A 226 -1.77 -28.38 -0.30
N ALA A 227 -1.09 -29.13 -1.15
CA ALA A 227 -0.52 -30.44 -0.81
C ALA A 227 0.88 -30.25 -0.17
N PRO A 228 1.29 -31.19 0.72
CA PRO A 228 2.61 -31.11 1.33
C PRO A 228 3.72 -31.19 0.27
N VAL A 229 4.74 -30.35 0.43
CA VAL A 229 5.91 -30.31 -0.46
C VAL A 229 7.04 -31.19 0.06
N LEU A 230 7.88 -31.70 -0.86
CA LEU A 230 9.18 -32.25 -0.47
C LEU A 230 10.10 -31.07 -0.16
N SER A 231 10.46 -30.89 1.13
CA SER A 231 11.41 -29.87 1.52
C SER A 231 12.73 -30.03 0.74
N GLN A 232 13.22 -28.91 0.20
CA GLN A 232 14.54 -28.90 -0.46
C GLN A 232 15.71 -28.82 0.56
N SER A 233 15.43 -28.64 1.82
CA SER A 233 16.44 -28.64 2.89
C SER A 233 16.70 -30.07 3.37
N PRO A 234 17.95 -30.54 3.44
CA PRO A 234 18.25 -31.86 3.97
C PRO A 234 17.88 -31.95 5.45
N GLY A 235 16.71 -32.49 5.77
CA GLY A 235 16.35 -32.84 7.14
C GLY A 235 14.94 -32.57 7.61
N ASP A 236 14.19 -31.64 7.02
CA ASP A 236 12.81 -31.37 7.43
C ASP A 236 11.84 -31.37 6.24
N PRO A 237 11.02 -32.43 6.06
CA PRO A 237 10.11 -32.55 4.94
C PRO A 237 8.92 -31.56 4.96
N ASN A 238 8.74 -30.81 6.05
CA ASN A 238 7.60 -29.90 6.22
C ASN A 238 8.01 -28.43 6.25
N ARG A 239 9.26 -28.11 5.92
CA ARG A 239 9.79 -26.75 5.98
C ARG A 239 9.58 -26.02 4.66
N GLY A 240 8.93 -24.85 4.69
CA GLY A 240 8.76 -23.98 3.53
C GLY A 240 10.04 -23.21 3.18
N ASP A 241 10.03 -22.53 2.03
CA ASP A 241 11.10 -21.59 1.64
C ASP A 241 10.98 -20.27 2.44
N TRP A 242 9.76 -19.75 2.54
CA TRP A 242 9.43 -18.53 3.26
C TRP A 242 8.15 -18.66 4.09
N THR A 243 8.13 -18.04 5.26
CA THR A 243 6.91 -17.70 5.98
C THR A 243 6.90 -16.20 6.20
N ILE A 244 5.88 -15.54 5.63
CA ILE A 244 5.62 -14.12 5.85
C ILE A 244 4.58 -13.97 6.94
N MET A 245 4.93 -13.26 7.99
CA MET A 245 4.09 -13.01 9.16
C MET A 245 3.57 -11.58 9.10
N VAL A 246 2.26 -11.37 9.15
CA VAL A 246 1.65 -10.03 9.14
C VAL A 246 0.95 -9.82 10.48
N TYR A 247 1.39 -8.81 11.20
CA TYR A 247 0.89 -8.45 12.53
C TYR A 247 0.07 -7.17 12.42
N ILE A 248 -1.25 -7.32 12.46
CA ILE A 248 -2.22 -6.26 12.18
C ILE A 248 -2.87 -5.79 13.49
N THR A 249 -2.62 -4.52 13.85
CA THR A 249 -3.31 -3.78 14.91
C THR A 249 -4.33 -2.85 14.24
N ALA A 250 -5.60 -3.22 14.24
CA ALA A 250 -6.62 -2.55 13.45
C ALA A 250 -7.62 -1.75 14.31
N SER A 251 -7.12 -1.00 15.28
CA SER A 251 -7.95 -0.22 16.22
C SER A 251 -8.93 0.72 15.52
N ASP A 252 -8.44 1.62 14.68
CA ASP A 252 -9.23 2.59 13.90
C ASP A 252 -9.07 2.39 12.38
N LEU A 253 -8.07 1.60 11.95
CA LEU A 253 -7.81 1.27 10.54
C LEU A 253 -8.51 -0.02 10.08
N TYR A 254 -9.55 -0.48 10.78
CA TYR A 254 -10.22 -1.76 10.55
C TYR A 254 -10.72 -1.98 9.11
N ARG A 255 -11.09 -0.91 8.40
CA ARG A 255 -11.56 -0.98 7.00
C ARG A 255 -10.42 -1.38 6.06
N PHE A 256 -9.24 -0.81 6.27
CA PHE A 256 -8.05 -1.12 5.49
C PHE A 256 -7.56 -2.54 5.79
N ALA A 257 -7.51 -2.92 7.07
CA ALA A 257 -7.11 -4.26 7.47
C ALA A 257 -7.94 -5.37 6.79
N GLN A 258 -9.26 -5.16 6.67
CA GLN A 258 -10.14 -6.11 5.97
C GLN A 258 -9.81 -6.21 4.47
N SER A 259 -9.55 -5.08 3.81
CA SER A 259 -9.11 -5.06 2.42
C SER A 259 -7.80 -5.81 2.24
N ASP A 260 -6.83 -5.52 3.12
CA ASP A 260 -5.49 -6.09 3.03
C ASP A 260 -5.47 -7.60 3.29
N VAL A 261 -6.31 -8.10 4.22
CA VAL A 261 -6.46 -9.54 4.42
C VAL A 261 -7.04 -10.23 3.17
N ASN A 262 -8.02 -9.63 2.49
CA ASN A 262 -8.51 -10.12 1.20
C ASN A 262 -7.43 -10.11 0.11
N GLU A 263 -6.62 -9.03 0.05
CA GLU A 263 -5.49 -8.95 -0.88
C GLU A 263 -4.44 -10.03 -0.59
N ILE A 264 -4.17 -10.31 0.69
CA ILE A 264 -3.27 -11.38 1.10
C ILE A 264 -3.80 -12.75 0.66
N GLU A 265 -5.10 -13.04 0.85
CA GLU A 265 -5.72 -14.27 0.36
C GLU A 265 -5.55 -14.45 -1.15
N LYS A 266 -5.82 -13.38 -1.91
CA LYS A 266 -5.61 -13.36 -3.35
C LYS A 266 -4.14 -13.59 -3.71
N ALA A 267 -3.22 -12.90 -3.05
CA ALA A 267 -1.79 -13.08 -3.30
C ALA A 267 -1.34 -14.52 -3.02
N VAL A 268 -1.80 -15.11 -1.90
CA VAL A 268 -1.52 -16.51 -1.55
C VAL A 268 -2.01 -17.48 -2.63
N SER A 269 -3.12 -17.17 -3.32
CA SER A 269 -3.60 -17.99 -4.45
C SER A 269 -2.63 -18.07 -5.63
N GLU A 270 -1.62 -17.23 -5.68
CA GLU A 270 -0.63 -17.13 -6.74
C GLU A 270 0.79 -17.57 -6.28
N LEU A 271 0.95 -17.86 -4.99
CA LEU A 271 2.23 -18.27 -4.41
C LEU A 271 2.44 -19.79 -4.51
N PRO A 272 3.71 -20.25 -4.66
CA PRO A 272 4.02 -21.67 -4.50
C PRO A 272 3.71 -22.15 -3.08
N GLY A 273 3.31 -23.41 -2.94
CA GLY A 273 3.00 -24.02 -1.64
C GLY A 273 4.18 -24.14 -0.65
N THR A 274 5.39 -23.71 -1.06
CA THR A 274 6.54 -23.53 -0.17
C THR A 274 6.61 -22.15 0.49
N VAL A 275 5.65 -21.27 0.18
CA VAL A 275 5.52 -19.96 0.78
C VAL A 275 4.24 -19.90 1.60
N ASN A 276 4.37 -19.66 2.90
CA ASN A 276 3.25 -19.49 3.81
C ASN A 276 3.06 -18.03 4.17
N VAL A 277 1.83 -17.62 4.41
CA VAL A 277 1.52 -16.34 5.02
C VAL A 277 0.70 -16.59 6.28
N THR A 278 1.16 -16.06 7.41
CA THR A 278 0.43 -16.09 8.68
C THR A 278 0.01 -14.68 9.07
N VAL A 279 -1.17 -14.55 9.63
CA VAL A 279 -1.70 -13.25 10.07
C VAL A 279 -2.15 -13.36 11.52
N LEU A 280 -1.77 -12.39 12.35
CA LEU A 280 -2.50 -12.03 13.54
C LEU A 280 -3.26 -10.75 13.19
N TRP A 281 -4.55 -10.74 13.43
CA TRP A 281 -5.41 -9.60 13.16
C TRP A 281 -6.24 -9.29 14.40
N ASP A 282 -5.95 -8.13 14.99
CA ASP A 282 -6.72 -7.61 16.10
C ASP A 282 -7.73 -6.59 15.57
N GLN A 283 -9.03 -6.84 15.88
CA GLN A 283 -10.15 -6.05 15.36
C GLN A 283 -10.85 -5.26 16.48
N SER A 284 -11.11 -3.99 16.21
CA SER A 284 -11.99 -3.20 17.05
C SER A 284 -13.45 -3.66 17.02
N GLU A 285 -14.24 -3.30 18.03
CA GLU A 285 -15.70 -3.52 18.03
C GLU A 285 -16.40 -2.86 16.83
N LEU A 286 -15.85 -1.77 16.30
CA LEU A 286 -16.36 -1.11 15.09
C LEU A 286 -16.10 -1.96 13.84
N GLY A 287 -14.94 -2.63 13.77
CA GLY A 287 -14.60 -3.57 12.71
C GLY A 287 -15.55 -4.76 12.65
N MET A 288 -16.04 -5.23 13.80
CA MET A 288 -17.06 -6.29 13.89
C MET A 288 -18.33 -5.96 13.14
N THR A 289 -18.82 -4.74 13.22
CA THR A 289 -20.05 -4.30 12.55
C THR A 289 -19.88 -4.30 11.03
N TYR A 290 -18.69 -4.02 10.54
CA TYR A 290 -18.37 -3.99 9.12
C TYR A 290 -18.23 -5.40 8.52
N ALA A 291 -17.65 -6.35 9.25
CA ALA A 291 -17.48 -7.74 8.83
C ALA A 291 -18.82 -8.51 8.74
N THR A 292 -19.87 -8.07 9.45
CA THR A 292 -21.22 -8.71 9.41
C THR A 292 -21.94 -8.56 8.09
N ASP A 293 -21.70 -7.52 7.32
CA ASP A 293 -22.37 -7.29 6.04
C ASP A 293 -21.85 -8.18 4.89
N SER A 294 -20.63 -8.74 5.03
CA SER A 294 -20.06 -9.69 4.06
C SER A 294 -20.56 -11.14 4.20
N GLY A 295 -21.32 -11.47 5.26
CA GLY A 295 -22.16 -12.68 5.37
C GLY A 295 -21.44 -14.02 5.58
N ARG A 296 -20.13 -14.10 5.80
CA ARG A 296 -19.38 -15.36 5.77
C ARG A 296 -18.52 -15.72 6.97
N GLN A 297 -18.24 -14.81 7.87
CA GLN A 297 -17.71 -15.17 9.21
C GLN A 297 -18.55 -14.50 10.29
N ALA A 298 -18.77 -15.21 11.39
CA ALA A 298 -19.32 -14.58 12.57
C ALA A 298 -18.37 -13.45 12.99
N PRO A 299 -18.86 -12.22 13.23
CA PRO A 299 -18.04 -11.14 13.70
C PRO A 299 -17.36 -11.55 15.01
N TRP A 300 -16.07 -11.31 15.11
CA TRP A 300 -15.36 -11.47 16.38
C TRP A 300 -14.81 -10.10 16.81
N GLY A 301 -14.74 -9.86 18.11
CA GLY A 301 -13.99 -8.77 18.71
C GLY A 301 -12.70 -9.30 19.29
N GLY A 302 -11.64 -8.50 19.26
CA GLY A 302 -10.32 -8.88 19.71
C GLY A 302 -9.50 -9.55 18.60
N ALA A 303 -8.47 -10.27 19.00
CA ALA A 303 -7.49 -10.85 18.10
C ALA A 303 -7.87 -12.24 17.59
N GLY A 304 -7.53 -12.51 16.34
CA GLY A 304 -7.52 -13.83 15.72
C GLY A 304 -6.21 -14.07 15.00
N GLN A 305 -5.79 -15.33 14.91
CA GLN A 305 -4.60 -15.71 14.15
C GLN A 305 -4.92 -16.82 13.16
N ALA A 306 -4.25 -16.83 12.01
CA ALA A 306 -4.46 -17.84 10.97
C ALA A 306 -3.22 -18.04 10.09
N VAL A 307 -3.11 -19.24 9.51
CA VAL A 307 -2.40 -19.41 8.24
C VAL A 307 -3.38 -19.06 7.13
N ILE A 308 -3.01 -18.15 6.25
CA ILE A 308 -3.92 -17.62 5.24
C ILE A 308 -4.23 -18.68 4.18
N THR A 309 -5.51 -18.83 3.93
CA THR A 309 -6.05 -19.70 2.88
C THR A 309 -6.15 -18.91 1.57
N ALA A 310 -5.78 -19.56 0.47
CA ALA A 310 -5.90 -18.96 -0.85
C ALA A 310 -7.36 -18.66 -1.22
N ASP A 311 -7.64 -17.44 -1.60
CA ASP A 311 -8.93 -17.00 -2.16
C ASP A 311 -8.71 -15.92 -3.23
N ARG A 312 -9.58 -15.88 -4.22
CA ARG A 312 -9.60 -14.84 -5.26
C ARG A 312 -10.82 -13.92 -5.15
N ASP A 313 -11.74 -14.24 -4.25
CA ASP A 313 -12.93 -13.43 -4.00
C ASP A 313 -12.57 -12.22 -3.12
N MET A 314 -12.38 -11.06 -3.73
CA MET A 314 -12.08 -9.82 -3.02
C MET A 314 -13.24 -9.27 -2.18
N ALA A 315 -14.41 -9.88 -2.25
CA ALA A 315 -15.60 -9.41 -1.52
C ALA A 315 -15.77 -10.06 -0.14
N SER A 316 -15.03 -11.13 0.16
CA SER A 316 -15.18 -11.84 1.44
C SER A 316 -13.92 -12.59 1.85
N ILE A 317 -13.58 -12.51 3.13
CA ILE A 317 -12.47 -13.27 3.73
C ILE A 317 -12.91 -14.71 3.93
N ARG A 318 -12.13 -15.67 3.42
CA ARG A 318 -12.37 -17.11 3.52
C ARG A 318 -11.53 -17.79 4.58
N THR A 319 -10.42 -17.20 4.94
CA THR A 319 -9.55 -17.72 6.01
C THR A 319 -10.30 -17.83 7.32
N ARG A 320 -10.20 -18.98 7.97
CA ARG A 320 -10.71 -19.15 9.33
C ARG A 320 -9.64 -18.74 10.33
N PHE A 321 -9.98 -17.81 11.19
CA PHE A 321 -9.11 -17.35 12.26
C PHE A 321 -9.38 -18.12 13.56
N ASP A 322 -8.32 -18.55 14.22
CA ASP A 322 -8.35 -19.05 15.59
C ASP A 322 -8.49 -17.85 16.53
N LEU A 323 -9.64 -17.74 17.20
CA LEU A 323 -9.96 -16.60 18.03
C LEU A 323 -9.21 -16.66 19.36
N LEU A 324 -8.46 -15.61 19.65
CA LEU A 324 -7.63 -15.49 20.86
C LEU A 324 -8.32 -14.68 21.97
N GLY A 325 -9.49 -14.08 21.67
CA GLY A 325 -10.08 -13.04 22.50
C GLY A 325 -9.30 -11.73 22.40
N GLU A 326 -9.60 -10.80 23.30
CA GLU A 326 -8.89 -9.52 23.36
C GLU A 326 -7.42 -9.72 23.65
N LYS A 327 -6.57 -9.06 22.86
CA LYS A 327 -5.11 -9.04 23.02
C LYS A 327 -4.61 -7.61 22.94
N ASN A 328 -3.72 -7.23 23.83
CA ASN A 328 -2.97 -6.00 23.68
C ASN A 328 -1.88 -6.21 22.62
N THR A 329 -2.11 -5.70 21.42
CA THR A 329 -1.13 -5.78 20.32
C THR A 329 -0.05 -4.71 20.41
N GLY A 330 -0.16 -3.76 21.33
CA GLY A 330 0.92 -2.87 21.77
C GLY A 330 1.88 -3.53 22.77
N ASP A 331 1.56 -4.72 23.32
CA ASP A 331 2.45 -5.46 24.24
C ASP A 331 3.42 -6.34 23.43
N PRO A 332 4.76 -6.21 23.65
CA PRO A 332 5.76 -7.02 22.94
C PRO A 332 5.60 -8.53 23.17
N SER A 333 4.97 -8.98 24.24
CA SER A 333 4.72 -10.40 24.47
C SER A 333 3.70 -10.98 23.48
N THR A 334 2.69 -10.22 23.08
CA THR A 334 1.72 -10.62 22.05
C THR A 334 2.41 -10.85 20.70
N LEU A 335 3.34 -9.96 20.33
CA LEU A 335 4.15 -10.11 19.13
C LEU A 335 5.05 -11.35 19.20
N VAL A 336 5.73 -11.59 20.35
CA VAL A 336 6.58 -12.78 20.57
C VAL A 336 5.76 -14.06 20.44
N ASP A 337 4.58 -14.11 21.04
CA ASP A 337 3.68 -15.26 20.98
C ASP A 337 3.25 -15.53 19.52
N PHE A 338 2.89 -14.49 18.76
CA PHE A 338 2.52 -14.65 17.37
C PHE A 338 3.67 -15.13 16.49
N VAL A 339 4.86 -14.53 16.61
CA VAL A 339 6.04 -14.96 15.82
C VAL A 339 6.43 -16.40 16.15
N THR A 340 6.36 -16.78 17.43
CA THR A 340 6.63 -18.15 17.86
C THR A 340 5.61 -19.12 17.29
N TRP A 341 4.33 -18.81 17.43
CA TRP A 341 3.24 -19.62 16.87
C TRP A 341 3.39 -19.76 15.33
N SER A 342 3.71 -18.67 14.64
CA SER A 342 3.90 -18.69 13.20
C SER A 342 5.05 -19.59 12.77
N LYS A 343 6.18 -19.53 13.47
CA LYS A 343 7.34 -20.40 13.19
C LYS A 343 7.09 -21.86 13.49
N ASP A 344 6.29 -22.15 14.50
CA ASP A 344 5.92 -23.51 14.89
C ASP A 344 4.88 -24.10 13.93
N THR A 345 3.92 -23.27 13.48
CA THR A 345 2.81 -23.69 12.62
C THR A 345 3.21 -23.79 11.15
N ALA A 346 4.01 -22.84 10.68
CA ALA A 346 4.48 -22.73 9.31
C ALA A 346 6.02 -22.57 9.26
N PRO A 347 6.78 -23.64 9.60
CA PRO A 347 8.24 -23.57 9.60
C PRO A 347 8.80 -23.36 8.20
N ALA A 348 9.76 -22.44 8.07
CA ALA A 348 10.40 -22.10 6.80
C ALA A 348 11.91 -21.87 6.97
N ASP A 349 12.63 -21.82 5.86
CA ASP A 349 14.06 -21.50 5.84
C ASP A 349 14.30 -20.03 6.10
N LYS A 350 13.37 -19.17 5.70
CA LYS A 350 13.44 -17.72 5.85
C LYS A 350 12.09 -17.17 6.35
N TYR A 351 12.18 -16.10 7.11
CA TYR A 351 11.03 -15.45 7.73
C TYR A 351 10.99 -13.96 7.42
N GLY A 352 9.83 -13.47 6.97
CA GLY A 352 9.50 -12.05 6.89
C GLY A 352 8.48 -11.68 7.96
N LEU A 353 8.63 -10.52 8.58
CA LEU A 353 7.64 -9.94 9.49
C LEU A 353 7.22 -8.57 8.97
N ILE A 354 5.91 -8.36 8.85
CA ILE A 354 5.29 -7.09 8.51
C ILE A 354 4.51 -6.61 9.73
N LEU A 355 4.82 -5.41 10.20
CA LEU A 355 4.12 -4.72 11.28
C LEU A 355 3.19 -3.69 10.64
N TRP A 356 1.90 -3.85 10.87
CA TRP A 356 0.85 -3.11 10.20
C TRP A 356 0.03 -2.28 11.18
N ASP A 357 0.07 -0.98 11.09
CA ASP A 357 -0.75 0.02 11.77
C ASP A 357 -0.20 1.43 11.52
N HIS A 358 -0.62 2.40 12.32
CA HIS A 358 0.04 3.69 12.44
C HIS A 358 1.50 3.55 12.91
N GLY A 359 2.33 4.50 12.46
CA GLY A 359 3.69 4.70 12.92
C GLY A 359 3.99 6.18 13.12
N ALA A 360 4.80 6.50 14.12
CA ALA A 360 5.17 7.85 14.48
C ALA A 360 6.70 8.04 14.63
N GLY A 361 7.48 7.21 13.94
CA GLY A 361 8.94 7.26 13.98
C GLY A 361 9.47 6.95 15.38
N LEU A 362 10.05 7.96 16.05
CA LEU A 362 10.61 7.80 17.40
C LEU A 362 9.57 7.53 18.49
N ASP A 363 8.32 7.93 18.27
CA ASP A 363 7.25 7.83 19.27
C ASP A 363 6.56 6.45 19.26
N GLY A 364 7.01 5.51 18.40
CA GLY A 364 6.52 4.14 18.38
C GLY A 364 5.57 3.81 17.21
N PHE A 365 4.92 2.65 17.29
CA PHE A 365 4.06 2.08 16.25
C PHE A 365 3.12 1.02 16.84
N ASN A 366 2.18 0.48 16.06
CA ASN A 366 1.18 -0.49 16.49
C ASN A 366 0.41 0.00 17.73
N TYR A 367 -0.40 1.04 17.52
CA TYR A 367 -1.19 1.70 18.56
C TYR A 367 -2.48 0.93 18.84
N ASP A 368 -2.50 0.19 19.92
CA ASP A 368 -3.68 -0.51 20.40
C ASP A 368 -4.54 0.40 21.29
N ASN A 369 -5.68 0.78 20.78
CA ASN A 369 -6.64 1.64 21.47
C ASN A 369 -7.89 0.90 21.94
N HIS A 370 -7.86 -0.43 21.95
CA HIS A 370 -9.02 -1.25 22.32
C HIS A 370 -9.32 -1.28 23.81
N ASP A 371 -10.60 -1.42 24.13
CA ASP A 371 -11.12 -1.64 25.46
C ASP A 371 -11.23 -3.16 25.77
N PRO A 372 -10.94 -3.65 26.96
CA PRO A 372 -10.82 -2.89 28.21
C PRO A 372 -9.36 -2.65 28.63
N GLY A 373 -8.78 -1.52 28.33
CA GLY A 373 -7.43 -1.17 28.81
C GLY A 373 -7.05 0.25 28.48
N PRO A 374 -5.96 0.77 29.04
CA PRO A 374 -5.36 1.99 28.51
C PRO A 374 -4.80 1.71 27.13
N SER A 375 -4.85 2.71 26.24
CA SER A 375 -4.13 2.65 24.96
C SER A 375 -2.67 2.29 25.19
N ASP A 376 -2.16 1.38 24.37
CA ASP A 376 -0.78 0.93 24.40
C ASP A 376 -0.19 0.97 22.98
N TYR A 377 1.14 0.87 22.85
CA TYR A 377 1.82 0.85 21.56
C TYR A 377 3.22 0.27 21.71
N LEU A 378 3.75 -0.30 20.66
CA LEU A 378 5.12 -0.83 20.67
C LEU A 378 6.14 0.31 20.53
N THR A 379 7.07 0.38 21.45
CA THR A 379 8.28 1.20 21.32
C THR A 379 9.35 0.46 20.52
N THR A 380 10.26 1.22 19.90
CA THR A 380 11.42 0.63 19.22
C THR A 380 12.26 -0.26 20.14
N GLN A 381 12.39 0.09 21.42
CA GLN A 381 13.18 -0.65 22.41
C GLN A 381 12.51 -1.97 22.82
N GLU A 382 11.19 -1.97 22.92
CA GLU A 382 10.41 -3.20 23.17
C GLU A 382 10.51 -4.16 21.99
N LEU A 383 10.36 -3.65 20.76
CA LEU A 383 10.55 -4.45 19.57
C LEU A 383 11.99 -5.02 19.49
N ALA A 384 13.01 -4.21 19.71
CA ALA A 384 14.41 -4.67 19.70
C ALA A 384 14.66 -5.77 20.76
N THR A 385 14.03 -5.63 21.94
CA THR A 385 14.10 -6.62 23.00
C THR A 385 13.38 -7.92 22.61
N ALA A 386 12.16 -7.80 22.06
CA ALA A 386 11.37 -8.94 21.59
C ALA A 386 12.12 -9.70 20.49
N MET A 387 12.65 -9.00 19.49
CA MET A 387 13.41 -9.60 18.38
C MET A 387 14.68 -10.30 18.89
N THR A 388 15.39 -9.71 19.85
CA THR A 388 16.57 -10.35 20.48
C THR A 388 16.17 -11.60 21.26
N GLY A 389 15.01 -11.61 21.92
CA GLY A 389 14.50 -12.76 22.67
C GLY A 389 14.07 -13.93 21.76
N LEU A 390 13.62 -13.64 20.54
CA LEU A 390 13.14 -14.63 19.57
C LEU A 390 14.25 -15.45 18.90
N SER A 391 15.49 -15.01 18.95
CA SER A 391 16.62 -15.76 18.40
C SER A 391 17.89 -15.57 19.20
N GLN A 392 18.58 -16.68 19.49
CA GLN A 392 19.84 -16.71 20.26
C GLN A 392 21.10 -16.76 19.35
N THR A 393 20.93 -17.00 18.06
CA THR A 393 22.06 -17.34 17.15
C THR A 393 22.07 -16.56 15.85
N GLY A 394 21.29 -15.50 15.75
CA GLY A 394 21.20 -14.68 14.53
C GLY A 394 19.99 -13.76 14.57
N PRO A 395 19.60 -13.14 13.46
CA PRO A 395 18.40 -12.33 13.41
C PRO A 395 17.13 -13.17 13.68
N ALA A 396 16.14 -12.54 14.28
CA ALA A 396 14.85 -13.20 14.55
C ALA A 396 14.08 -13.49 13.26
N VAL A 397 14.20 -12.60 12.29
CA VAL A 397 13.62 -12.72 10.95
C VAL A 397 14.63 -12.23 9.91
N ASP A 398 14.51 -12.71 8.67
CA ASP A 398 15.38 -12.29 7.58
C ASP A 398 14.97 -10.90 7.06
N LEU A 399 13.67 -10.59 7.07
CA LEU A 399 13.13 -9.32 6.66
C LEU A 399 12.12 -8.79 7.68
N LEU A 400 12.27 -7.52 8.07
CA LEU A 400 11.31 -6.76 8.86
C LEU A 400 10.78 -5.60 8.02
N SER A 401 9.48 -5.53 7.79
CA SER A 401 8.82 -4.44 7.09
C SER A 401 7.83 -3.71 7.98
N PHE A 402 7.75 -2.41 7.84
CA PHE A 402 6.70 -1.60 8.44
C PHE A 402 5.72 -1.13 7.36
N ASP A 403 4.51 -1.59 7.45
CA ASP A 403 3.35 -0.99 6.79
C ASP A 403 2.79 0.07 7.73
N ALA A 404 3.57 1.11 7.91
CA ALA A 404 3.38 2.16 8.92
C ALA A 404 4.15 3.42 8.53
N CYS A 405 3.66 4.58 9.00
CA CYS A 405 4.25 5.89 8.73
C CYS A 405 5.61 6.06 9.44
N LEU A 406 6.55 6.78 8.81
CA LEU A 406 7.72 7.43 9.43
C LEU A 406 8.78 6.49 10.05
N MET A 407 8.69 5.18 9.86
CA MET A 407 9.58 4.23 10.55
C MET A 407 10.98 4.11 9.93
N SER A 408 11.23 4.69 8.74
CA SER A 408 12.56 4.63 8.10
C SER A 408 13.53 5.64 8.68
N MET A 409 13.94 5.43 9.92
CA MET A 409 14.85 6.27 10.69
C MET A 409 16.18 5.60 11.00
N ALA A 410 17.23 6.39 11.07
CA ALA A 410 18.56 5.89 11.44
C ALA A 410 18.59 5.32 12.86
N GLU A 411 17.90 5.95 13.79
CA GLU A 411 17.76 5.51 15.19
C GLU A 411 17.02 4.19 15.26
N VAL A 412 15.82 4.11 14.67
CA VAL A 412 14.98 2.93 14.67
C VAL A 412 15.71 1.73 14.06
N GLY A 413 16.28 1.92 12.86
CA GLY A 413 17.00 0.85 12.19
C GLY A 413 18.24 0.39 12.95
N TYR A 414 18.94 1.31 13.64
CA TYR A 414 20.09 0.96 14.48
C TYR A 414 19.71 0.09 15.67
N GLU A 415 18.63 0.41 16.37
CA GLU A 415 18.17 -0.40 17.50
C GLU A 415 17.71 -1.80 17.02
N LEU A 416 17.11 -1.91 15.84
CA LEU A 416 16.60 -3.16 15.28
C LEU A 416 17.64 -4.00 14.51
N ARG A 417 18.87 -3.49 14.29
CA ARG A 417 19.89 -4.07 13.41
C ARG A 417 20.28 -5.52 13.70
N ASN A 418 20.11 -5.97 14.93
CA ASN A 418 20.43 -7.35 15.34
C ASN A 418 19.24 -8.31 15.18
N GLY A 419 18.05 -7.79 14.97
CA GLY A 419 16.79 -8.55 14.89
C GLY A 419 16.42 -8.98 13.48
N THR A 420 16.97 -8.33 12.44
CA THR A 420 16.66 -8.60 11.04
C THR A 420 17.86 -8.33 10.15
N GLU A 421 17.91 -8.96 8.96
CA GLU A 421 18.95 -8.69 7.95
C GLU A 421 18.58 -7.50 7.06
N VAL A 422 17.29 -7.36 6.77
CA VAL A 422 16.75 -6.28 5.93
C VAL A 422 15.60 -5.59 6.65
N PHE A 423 15.66 -4.27 6.65
CA PHE A 423 14.69 -3.36 7.23
C PHE A 423 14.00 -2.59 6.10
N VAL A 424 12.66 -2.68 6.01
CA VAL A 424 11.88 -2.02 4.95
C VAL A 424 10.85 -1.08 5.58
N SER A 425 10.86 0.19 5.19
CA SER A 425 9.97 1.20 5.79
C SER A 425 9.93 2.52 5.02
N SER A 426 9.06 3.44 5.44
CA SER A 426 8.88 4.76 4.86
C SER A 426 9.48 5.87 5.73
N GLN A 427 10.09 6.89 5.10
CA GLN A 427 10.52 8.12 5.76
C GLN A 427 9.36 9.12 5.97
N GLU A 428 8.33 9.04 5.15
CA GLU A 428 7.15 9.91 5.16
C GLU A 428 5.92 9.13 5.69
N VAL A 429 4.79 9.82 5.85
CA VAL A 429 3.50 9.16 6.08
C VAL A 429 3.14 8.27 4.89
N VAL A 430 2.46 7.18 5.17
CA VAL A 430 1.95 6.21 4.19
C VAL A 430 0.46 6.44 4.03
N GLY A 431 -0.07 6.29 2.83
CA GLY A 431 -1.51 6.34 2.58
C GLY A 431 -2.24 5.23 3.33
N GLY A 432 -3.54 5.41 3.58
CA GLY A 432 -4.34 4.44 4.32
C GLY A 432 -4.40 3.05 3.67
N ASP A 433 -4.23 2.96 2.35
CA ASP A 433 -4.17 1.67 1.62
C ASP A 433 -2.85 0.90 1.85
N GLY A 434 -1.87 1.48 2.55
CA GLY A 434 -0.64 0.79 2.95
C GLY A 434 0.12 0.12 1.81
N HIS A 435 0.57 -1.10 2.04
CA HIS A 435 1.13 -1.97 1.00
C HIS A 435 0.02 -2.52 0.08
N ASN A 436 0.29 -2.63 -1.21
CA ASN A 436 -0.56 -3.41 -2.10
C ASN A 436 -0.21 -4.91 -1.95
N TYR A 437 -0.92 -5.61 -1.08
CA TYR A 437 -0.66 -7.03 -0.80
C TYR A 437 -0.89 -7.94 -2.00
N THR A 438 -1.71 -7.55 -2.98
CA THR A 438 -1.89 -8.30 -4.22
C THR A 438 -0.58 -8.51 -4.99
N THR A 439 0.33 -7.53 -4.94
CA THR A 439 1.62 -7.56 -5.67
C THR A 439 2.84 -7.60 -4.76
N LEU A 440 2.69 -7.43 -3.46
CA LEU A 440 3.79 -7.35 -2.50
C LEU A 440 4.69 -8.59 -2.55
N PHE A 441 4.08 -9.75 -2.72
CA PHE A 441 4.76 -11.04 -2.71
C PHE A 441 5.19 -11.54 -4.10
N ASP A 442 5.09 -10.73 -5.16
CA ASP A 442 5.41 -11.13 -6.53
C ASP A 442 6.82 -11.71 -6.68
N THR A 443 7.78 -11.22 -5.89
CA THR A 443 9.15 -11.74 -5.89
C THR A 443 9.23 -13.21 -5.47
N LEU A 444 8.26 -13.69 -4.69
CA LEU A 444 8.19 -15.08 -4.22
C LEU A 444 7.44 -16.03 -5.15
N LYS A 445 6.78 -15.53 -6.21
CA LYS A 445 5.98 -16.37 -7.13
C LYS A 445 6.81 -17.38 -7.92
N GLN A 446 8.08 -17.10 -8.16
CA GLN A 446 8.96 -17.99 -8.93
C GLN A 446 10.22 -18.30 -8.13
N ASN A 447 10.46 -19.58 -7.85
CA ASN A 447 11.66 -20.06 -7.17
C ASN A 447 11.95 -19.37 -5.81
N PRO A 448 11.00 -19.37 -4.87
CA PRO A 448 11.12 -18.64 -3.60
C PRO A 448 12.33 -19.08 -2.77
N GLY A 449 12.77 -20.33 -2.87
CA GLY A 449 13.94 -20.82 -2.15
C GLY A 449 15.24 -20.10 -2.50
N SER A 450 15.35 -19.53 -3.70
CA SER A 450 16.51 -18.75 -4.11
C SER A 450 16.42 -17.26 -3.74
N VAL A 451 15.23 -16.76 -3.37
CA VAL A 451 15.02 -15.36 -3.05
C VAL A 451 15.72 -15.01 -1.72
N THR A 452 16.55 -14.00 -1.76
CA THR A 452 17.22 -13.44 -0.57
C THR A 452 16.33 -12.39 0.12
N ALA A 453 16.61 -12.07 1.38
CA ALA A 453 15.93 -10.98 2.08
C ALA A 453 16.10 -9.63 1.35
N GLU A 454 17.25 -9.39 0.75
CA GLU A 454 17.50 -8.17 -0.03
C GLU A 454 16.64 -8.10 -1.29
N GLU A 455 16.50 -9.20 -2.03
CA GLU A 455 15.66 -9.26 -3.22
C GLU A 455 14.18 -9.11 -2.88
N LEU A 456 13.73 -9.72 -1.76
CA LEU A 456 12.37 -9.58 -1.27
C LEU A 456 12.09 -8.13 -0.83
N GLY A 457 12.99 -7.53 -0.05
CA GLY A 457 12.87 -6.13 0.37
C GLY A 457 12.86 -5.16 -0.81
N ALA A 458 13.69 -5.38 -1.83
CA ALA A 458 13.64 -4.61 -3.07
C ALA A 458 12.32 -4.83 -3.84
N GLY A 459 11.74 -6.02 -3.74
CA GLY A 459 10.41 -6.34 -4.27
C GLY A 459 9.31 -5.53 -3.59
N PHE A 460 9.34 -5.44 -2.26
CA PHE A 460 8.39 -4.64 -1.48
C PHE A 460 8.44 -3.16 -1.85
N VAL A 461 9.66 -2.59 -1.93
CA VAL A 461 9.86 -1.20 -2.37
C VAL A 461 9.31 -0.96 -3.77
N ARG A 462 9.53 -1.89 -4.70
CA ARG A 462 9.01 -1.78 -6.07
C ARG A 462 7.48 -1.84 -6.09
N SER A 463 6.87 -2.81 -5.41
CA SER A 463 5.40 -2.94 -5.32
C SER A 463 4.78 -1.66 -4.77
N PHE A 464 5.35 -1.10 -3.71
CA PHE A 464 4.91 0.16 -3.11
C PHE A 464 5.05 1.34 -4.09
N GLY A 465 6.21 1.50 -4.72
CA GLY A 465 6.45 2.57 -5.68
C GLY A 465 5.54 2.49 -6.92
N ASP A 466 5.30 1.29 -7.44
CA ASP A 466 4.40 1.07 -8.57
C ASP A 466 2.95 1.43 -8.21
N PHE A 467 2.49 1.05 -7.01
CA PHE A 467 1.14 1.34 -6.52
C PHE A 467 0.93 2.85 -6.32
N TYR A 468 1.87 3.53 -5.67
CA TYR A 468 1.76 4.97 -5.40
C TYR A 468 2.25 5.87 -6.54
N THR A 469 2.62 5.32 -7.69
CA THR A 469 3.04 6.11 -8.85
C THR A 469 1.96 7.13 -9.24
N GLY A 470 2.31 8.41 -9.16
CA GLY A 470 1.41 9.54 -9.44
C GLY A 470 0.64 10.06 -8.22
N PHE A 471 0.73 9.42 -7.07
CA PHE A 471 0.26 9.98 -5.80
C PHE A 471 1.37 10.86 -5.21
N ARG A 472 1.10 12.12 -4.95
CA ARG A 472 2.06 13.04 -4.37
C ARG A 472 2.22 12.78 -2.88
N ASN A 473 3.44 12.86 -2.41
CA ASN A 473 3.84 12.90 -1.00
C ASN A 473 3.91 11.57 -0.25
N TRP A 474 3.53 10.43 -0.84
CA TRP A 474 3.41 9.15 -0.14
C TRP A 474 4.24 8.02 -0.76
N ASP A 475 5.17 8.33 -1.65
CA ASP A 475 5.94 7.34 -2.39
C ASP A 475 7.36 7.12 -1.82
N THR A 476 7.58 7.43 -0.54
CA THR A 476 8.85 7.10 0.11
C THR A 476 8.77 5.71 0.73
N HIS A 477 9.59 4.81 0.22
CA HIS A 477 9.82 3.49 0.80
C HIS A 477 11.24 3.04 0.50
N SER A 478 11.89 2.39 1.45
CA SER A 478 13.27 1.97 1.29
C SER A 478 13.56 0.63 1.95
N ALA A 479 14.41 -0.18 1.31
CA ALA A 479 14.96 -1.40 1.86
C ALA A 479 16.42 -1.16 2.25
N ILE A 480 16.76 -1.43 3.49
CA ILE A 480 18.02 -1.10 4.12
C ILE A 480 18.69 -2.37 4.65
N ARG A 481 19.94 -2.57 4.31
CA ARG A 481 20.79 -3.65 4.87
C ARG A 481 21.22 -3.28 6.28
N THR A 482 20.79 -4.05 7.27
CA THR A 482 21.05 -3.72 8.70
C THR A 482 22.52 -3.84 9.09
N SER A 483 23.30 -4.69 8.45
CA SER A 483 24.75 -4.80 8.68
C SER A 483 25.53 -3.52 8.35
N GLY A 484 24.93 -2.56 7.63
CA GLY A 484 25.52 -1.25 7.34
C GLY A 484 25.49 -0.26 8.51
N PHE A 485 24.62 -0.50 9.52
CA PHE A 485 24.44 0.47 10.62
C PHE A 485 25.70 0.71 11.46
N GLU A 486 26.57 -0.28 11.62
CA GLU A 486 27.83 -0.07 12.33
C GLU A 486 28.73 0.92 11.58
N SER A 487 28.83 0.80 10.27
CA SER A 487 29.59 1.74 9.44
C SER A 487 28.97 3.13 9.45
N LEU A 488 27.64 3.22 9.36
CA LEU A 488 26.89 4.48 9.40
C LEU A 488 27.10 5.20 10.74
N THR A 489 26.94 4.52 11.89
CA THR A 489 27.10 5.15 13.21
C THR A 489 28.55 5.55 13.47
N ASN A 490 29.53 4.78 13.01
CA ASN A 490 30.94 5.18 13.07
C ASN A 490 31.21 6.46 12.24
N ALA A 491 30.65 6.57 11.05
CA ALA A 491 30.76 7.76 10.22
C ALA A 491 30.05 8.97 10.84
N LEU A 492 28.84 8.77 11.39
CA LEU A 492 28.10 9.80 12.15
C LEU A 492 28.90 10.27 13.36
N GLY A 493 29.55 9.36 14.11
CA GLY A 493 30.44 9.70 15.21
C GLY A 493 31.64 10.59 14.79
N GLN A 494 32.20 10.36 13.61
CA GLN A 494 33.25 11.22 13.05
C GLN A 494 32.69 12.60 12.67
N LEU A 495 31.52 12.65 12.05
CA LEU A 495 30.86 13.91 11.71
C LEU A 495 30.51 14.72 12.95
N THR A 496 29.92 14.10 13.97
CA THR A 496 29.58 14.79 15.22
C THR A 496 30.82 15.32 15.93
N ALA A 497 31.91 14.57 15.92
CA ALA A 497 33.20 15.05 16.48
C ALA A 497 33.75 16.23 15.69
N ALA A 498 33.73 16.18 14.35
CA ALA A 498 34.20 17.26 13.49
C ALA A 498 33.39 18.55 13.71
N VAL A 499 32.08 18.45 13.78
CA VAL A 499 31.16 19.59 14.02
C VAL A 499 31.32 20.15 15.43
N SER A 500 31.39 19.30 16.46
CA SER A 500 31.50 19.74 17.85
C SER A 500 32.83 20.47 18.13
N ASN A 501 33.89 20.12 17.42
CA ASN A 501 35.22 20.75 17.55
C ASN A 501 35.45 21.92 16.58
N ALA A 502 34.47 22.25 15.75
CA ALA A 502 34.56 23.31 14.76
C ALA A 502 34.45 24.71 15.39
N ASP A 503 34.89 25.72 14.65
CA ASP A 503 34.64 27.10 15.02
C ASP A 503 33.16 27.48 14.97
N HIS A 504 32.82 28.58 15.58
CA HIS A 504 31.44 29.06 15.71
C HIS A 504 30.75 29.32 14.37
N ASP A 505 31.52 29.79 13.36
CA ASP A 505 30.99 30.07 12.04
C ASP A 505 30.63 28.77 11.31
N SER A 506 31.48 27.77 11.39
CA SER A 506 31.21 26.42 10.88
C SER A 506 30.00 25.79 11.57
N GLN A 507 29.86 25.92 12.90
CA GLN A 507 28.69 25.41 13.66
C GLN A 507 27.39 26.11 13.26
N ARG A 508 27.45 27.42 12.98
CA ARG A 508 26.29 28.17 12.48
C ARG A 508 25.87 27.71 11.08
N ILE A 509 26.84 27.46 10.19
CA ILE A 509 26.54 26.91 8.86
C ILE A 509 25.87 25.56 8.96
N VAL A 510 26.39 24.65 9.83
CA VAL A 510 25.76 23.35 10.05
C VAL A 510 24.35 23.51 10.61
N SER A 511 24.16 24.40 11.60
CA SER A 511 22.85 24.67 12.19
C SER A 511 21.86 25.23 11.15
N SER A 512 22.31 26.13 10.29
CA SER A 512 21.52 26.65 9.16
C SER A 512 21.18 25.53 8.17
N THR A 513 22.11 24.66 7.83
CA THR A 513 21.90 23.52 6.92
C THR A 513 20.80 22.58 7.43
N ILE A 514 20.64 22.42 8.75
CA ILE A 514 19.53 21.65 9.33
C ILE A 514 18.20 22.24 8.86
N GLY A 515 18.02 23.56 9.00
CA GLY A 515 16.81 24.25 8.57
C GLY A 515 16.49 24.09 7.08
N HIS A 516 17.49 23.87 6.26
CA HIS A 516 17.36 23.72 4.80
C HIS A 516 17.35 22.26 4.33
N THR A 517 17.40 21.30 5.24
CA THR A 517 17.26 19.89 4.93
C THR A 517 15.79 19.52 4.86
N HIS A 518 15.41 18.72 3.86
CA HIS A 518 14.04 18.24 3.71
C HIS A 518 13.56 17.61 5.02
N SER A 519 12.39 18.04 5.49
CA SER A 519 11.68 17.46 6.64
C SER A 519 10.47 16.68 6.16
N PHE A 520 10.18 15.60 6.84
CA PHE A 520 8.99 14.79 6.65
C PHE A 520 7.81 15.34 7.46
N PHE A 521 6.78 14.54 7.66
CA PHE A 521 5.55 14.98 8.35
C PHE A 521 5.84 15.69 9.69
N TYR A 522 6.75 15.15 10.51
CA TYR A 522 7.28 15.89 11.65
C TYR A 522 8.50 16.69 11.22
N GLU A 523 8.46 17.99 11.47
CA GLU A 523 9.51 18.94 11.03
C GLU A 523 10.90 18.68 11.61
N ASP A 524 11.01 17.90 12.67
CA ASP A 524 12.26 17.49 13.31
C ASP A 524 12.79 16.14 12.81
N LEU A 525 12.04 15.44 11.95
CA LEU A 525 12.50 14.27 11.21
C LEU A 525 12.95 14.70 9.81
N ARG A 526 14.26 14.61 9.55
CA ARG A 526 14.83 15.10 8.30
C ARG A 526 15.60 14.04 7.54
N ASP A 527 15.72 14.24 6.24
CA ASP A 527 16.47 13.35 5.37
C ASP A 527 17.97 13.36 5.72
N LEU A 528 18.51 12.21 6.12
CA LEU A 528 19.92 12.09 6.50
C LEU A 528 20.84 12.35 5.32
N GLY A 529 20.57 11.75 4.16
CA GLY A 529 21.42 11.89 2.98
C GLY A 529 21.45 13.31 2.46
N GLY A 530 20.30 13.97 2.36
CA GLY A 530 20.22 15.37 1.95
C GLY A 530 20.97 16.31 2.90
N PHE A 531 20.90 16.06 4.22
CA PHE A 531 21.68 16.81 5.20
C PHE A 531 23.18 16.68 4.97
N VAL A 532 23.68 15.45 4.93
CA VAL A 532 25.15 15.24 4.81
C VAL A 532 25.68 15.61 3.43
N GLU A 533 24.90 15.44 2.37
CA GLU A 533 25.29 15.88 1.03
C GLU A 533 25.48 17.39 0.97
N ARG A 534 24.60 18.16 1.62
CA ARG A 534 24.73 19.62 1.73
C ARG A 534 26.00 20.01 2.48
N LEU A 535 26.30 19.33 3.59
CA LEU A 535 27.54 19.59 4.34
C LEU A 535 28.80 19.25 3.53
N ALA A 536 28.79 18.11 2.85
CA ALA A 536 29.95 17.67 2.02
C ALA A 536 30.27 18.67 0.89
N ASN A 537 29.22 19.28 0.33
CA ASN A 537 29.33 20.21 -0.80
C ASN A 537 29.47 21.68 -0.38
N HIS A 538 29.42 22.01 0.92
CA HIS A 538 29.43 23.39 1.39
C HIS A 538 30.86 23.98 1.43
N ASN A 539 31.18 24.83 0.47
CA ASN A 539 32.53 25.35 0.27
C ASN A 539 33.11 26.14 1.46
N SER A 540 32.27 26.74 2.31
CA SER A 540 32.71 27.49 3.49
C SER A 540 32.98 26.63 4.73
N LEU A 541 32.60 25.34 4.70
CA LEU A 541 32.91 24.40 5.77
C LEU A 541 34.36 23.88 5.65
N SER A 542 34.97 23.62 6.80
CA SER A 542 36.32 23.05 6.85
C SER A 542 36.36 21.64 6.25
N PRO A 543 37.51 21.22 5.65
CA PRO A 543 37.61 19.87 5.10
C PRO A 543 37.22 18.75 6.06
N PRO A 544 37.56 18.74 7.38
CA PRO A 544 37.16 17.69 8.29
C PRO A 544 35.64 17.47 8.37
N ILE A 545 34.84 18.53 8.30
CA ILE A 545 33.37 18.41 8.31
C ILE A 545 32.89 17.86 6.97
N ARG A 546 33.38 18.40 5.86
CA ARG A 546 32.98 17.96 4.51
C ARG A 546 33.34 16.50 4.24
N ASP A 547 34.59 16.11 4.61
CA ASP A 547 35.08 14.74 4.41
C ASP A 547 34.30 13.74 5.30
N ALA A 548 34.01 14.12 6.56
CA ALA A 548 33.20 13.30 7.44
C ALA A 548 31.75 13.17 6.93
N ALA A 549 31.13 14.26 6.44
CA ALA A 549 29.82 14.24 5.84
C ALA A 549 29.76 13.36 4.59
N ALA A 550 30.77 13.42 3.72
CA ALA A 550 30.90 12.53 2.56
C ALA A 550 31.01 11.06 3.01
N THR A 551 31.75 10.77 4.09
CA THR A 551 31.84 9.40 4.63
C THR A 551 30.50 8.87 5.14
N VAL A 552 29.67 9.72 5.75
CA VAL A 552 28.28 9.33 6.15
C VAL A 552 27.45 9.04 4.92
N LEU A 553 27.53 9.88 3.88
CA LEU A 553 26.79 9.67 2.64
C LEU A 553 27.16 8.36 1.96
N ASP A 554 28.47 8.04 1.88
CA ASP A 554 28.96 6.79 1.31
C ASP A 554 28.48 5.57 2.13
N ALA A 555 28.51 5.66 3.47
CA ALA A 555 27.99 4.61 4.35
C ALA A 555 26.49 4.38 4.14
N LEU A 556 25.70 5.45 4.09
CA LEU A 556 24.25 5.39 3.84
C LEU A 556 23.96 4.75 2.47
N GLN A 557 24.59 5.23 1.41
CA GLN A 557 24.40 4.71 0.06
C GLN A 557 24.77 3.22 -0.07
N SER A 558 25.76 2.76 0.69
CA SER A 558 26.18 1.36 0.66
C SER A 558 25.19 0.40 1.30
N MET A 559 24.35 0.88 2.22
CA MET A 559 23.37 0.05 2.92
C MET A 559 21.96 0.13 2.32
N VAL A 560 21.64 1.14 1.52
CA VAL A 560 20.38 1.24 0.79
C VAL A 560 20.38 0.22 -0.35
N ILE A 561 19.51 -0.79 -0.25
CA ILE A 561 19.34 -1.84 -1.25
C ILE A 561 18.48 -1.32 -2.40
N SER A 562 17.36 -0.70 -2.05
CA SER A 562 16.40 -0.12 -2.97
C SER A 562 15.63 1.00 -2.27
N ARG A 563 15.17 1.98 -3.03
CA ARG A 563 14.25 3.00 -2.57
C ARG A 563 13.32 3.41 -3.71
N THR A 564 12.14 3.91 -3.40
CA THR A 564 11.24 4.48 -4.40
C THR A 564 11.91 5.68 -5.08
N ALA A 565 11.57 5.89 -6.34
CA ALA A 565 11.95 7.10 -7.07
C ALA A 565 10.98 8.20 -6.67
N ASP A 566 11.24 8.88 -5.58
CA ASP A 566 10.36 9.88 -5.07
C ASP A 566 10.56 11.26 -5.72
N GLN A 567 9.56 12.11 -5.56
CA GLN A 567 9.56 13.49 -6.01
C GLN A 567 10.13 14.45 -4.95
N ARG A 568 10.56 13.93 -3.81
CA ARG A 568 11.19 14.64 -2.71
C ARG A 568 12.61 14.12 -2.52
N ASP A 569 13.46 14.91 -1.91
CA ASP A 569 14.82 14.51 -1.54
C ASP A 569 14.75 13.49 -0.38
N SER A 570 14.51 12.22 -0.69
CA SER A 570 14.55 11.12 0.27
C SER A 570 15.73 10.20 -0.06
N SER A 571 16.58 9.97 0.92
CA SER A 571 17.81 9.16 0.76
C SER A 571 17.65 7.72 1.24
N GLY A 572 16.51 7.41 1.84
CA GLY A 572 16.18 6.09 2.39
C GLY A 572 16.14 6.03 3.92
N LEU A 573 16.81 6.95 4.63
CA LEU A 573 16.73 7.08 6.08
C LEU A 573 16.53 8.55 6.48
N SER A 574 15.57 8.79 7.35
CA SER A 574 15.47 10.02 8.14
C SER A 574 16.30 9.92 9.42
N ILE A 575 16.46 11.05 10.08
CA ILE A 575 17.14 11.16 11.37
C ILE A 575 16.49 12.27 12.19
N PHE A 576 16.49 12.16 13.51
CA PHE A 576 16.05 13.23 14.40
C PHE A 576 17.03 14.39 14.32
N LEU A 577 16.59 15.49 13.71
CA LEU A 577 17.43 16.63 13.40
C LEU A 577 16.63 17.95 13.57
N PRO A 578 16.27 18.29 14.83
CA PRO A 578 15.50 19.50 15.12
C PRO A 578 16.34 20.75 14.88
N THR A 579 15.69 21.79 14.34
CA THR A 579 16.31 23.12 14.26
C THR A 579 16.54 23.73 15.64
N ALA A 580 17.32 24.78 15.72
CA ALA A 580 17.62 25.48 16.99
C ALA A 580 16.34 25.96 17.71
N ASN A 581 15.26 26.24 16.97
CA ASN A 581 14.01 26.75 17.49
C ASN A 581 13.00 25.64 17.89
N GLN A 582 13.21 24.41 17.45
CA GLN A 582 12.37 23.25 17.82
C GLN A 582 12.79 22.72 19.19
N THR A 583 11.89 22.06 19.89
CA THR A 583 12.17 21.50 21.22
C THR A 583 13.02 20.23 21.10
N MET A 584 14.12 20.16 21.87
CA MET A 584 14.77 18.87 22.09
C MET A 584 13.91 18.01 23.00
N GLN A 585 13.57 16.83 22.55
CA GLN A 585 12.81 15.88 23.35
C GLN A 585 13.71 15.31 24.47
N ASN A 586 13.32 15.47 25.70
CA ASN A 586 14.12 15.03 26.85
C ASN A 586 14.34 13.51 26.88
N TRP A 587 13.38 12.75 26.34
CA TRP A 587 13.43 11.29 26.26
C TRP A 587 14.38 10.78 25.15
N TYR A 588 14.67 11.58 24.12
CA TYR A 588 15.48 11.14 22.98
C TYR A 588 16.85 10.56 23.39
N ALA A 589 17.52 11.17 24.36
CA ALA A 589 18.82 10.73 24.84
C ALA A 589 18.75 9.43 25.64
N THR A 590 17.62 9.15 26.30
CA THR A 590 17.42 7.95 27.12
C THR A 590 16.88 6.79 26.32
N ASP A 591 15.91 7.03 25.49
CA ASP A 591 15.22 5.99 24.74
C ASP A 591 16.07 5.48 23.56
N TYR A 592 16.89 6.35 22.96
CA TYR A 592 17.86 6.00 21.92
C TYR A 592 19.32 6.07 22.43
N ALA A 593 19.53 5.58 23.65
CA ALA A 593 20.82 5.66 24.33
C ALA A 593 21.93 4.93 23.58
N SER A 594 21.67 3.78 22.96
CA SER A 594 22.66 3.00 22.20
C SER A 594 23.09 3.76 20.96
N PHE A 595 22.16 4.32 20.18
CA PHE A 595 22.47 5.15 19.02
C PHE A 595 23.26 6.39 19.42
N ASN A 596 22.83 7.09 20.47
CA ASN A 596 23.52 8.27 20.98
C ASN A 596 24.93 7.96 21.53
N ALA A 597 25.12 6.82 22.16
CA ALA A 597 26.44 6.37 22.62
C ALA A 597 27.40 6.07 21.43
N ALA A 598 26.86 5.50 20.33
CA ALA A 598 27.62 5.20 19.15
C ALA A 598 27.99 6.46 18.32
N THR A 599 27.12 7.47 18.33
CA THR A 599 27.23 8.63 17.41
C THR A 599 27.57 9.96 18.09
N ASN A 600 27.29 10.11 19.38
CA ASN A 600 27.26 11.39 20.09
C ASN A 600 26.30 12.42 19.47
N TRP A 601 25.25 11.99 18.74
CA TRP A 601 24.34 12.84 17.97
C TRP A 601 23.65 13.89 18.84
N ASN A 602 23.04 13.47 19.95
CA ASN A 602 22.39 14.36 20.91
C ASN A 602 23.33 15.45 21.46
N SER A 603 24.60 15.13 21.69
CA SER A 603 25.59 16.09 22.15
C SER A 603 25.94 17.16 21.08
N MET A 604 26.04 16.73 19.83
CA MET A 604 26.22 17.66 18.69
C MET A 604 25.02 18.59 18.55
N LEU A 605 23.81 18.07 18.58
CA LEU A 605 22.59 18.88 18.51
C LEU A 605 22.55 19.92 19.64
N SER A 606 22.90 19.53 20.87
CA SER A 606 23.00 20.43 22.01
C SER A 606 24.05 21.53 21.82
N THR A 607 25.20 21.20 21.20
CA THR A 607 26.26 22.15 20.87
C THR A 607 25.77 23.15 19.82
N LEU A 608 25.15 22.69 18.75
CA LEU A 608 24.63 23.55 17.68
C LEU A 608 23.55 24.53 18.21
N ARG A 609 22.68 24.06 19.10
CA ARG A 609 21.66 24.93 19.75
C ARG A 609 22.29 26.04 20.63
N SER A 610 23.36 25.72 21.32
CA SER A 610 24.07 26.72 22.14
C SER A 610 24.90 27.70 21.31
N SER A 611 25.30 27.30 20.10
CA SER A 611 26.06 28.11 19.15
C SER A 611 25.17 28.94 18.23
N GLY A 612 23.92 28.54 18.03
CA GLY A 612 22.98 29.17 17.11
C GLY A 612 22.31 30.39 17.72
N ASN A 613 22.62 31.57 17.25
CA ASN A 613 21.77 32.75 17.44
C ASN A 613 20.79 32.83 16.26
N THR A 614 19.71 32.38 16.38
CA THR A 614 18.26 32.61 16.40
C THR A 614 17.65 33.51 15.33
N ASN A 615 18.27 33.87 14.23
CA ASN A 615 17.62 34.70 13.23
C ASN A 615 17.37 34.01 11.85
N TYR A 616 17.54 32.72 11.76
CA TYR A 616 17.15 31.98 10.56
C TYR A 616 15.98 31.07 10.92
N THR A 617 14.80 31.57 10.65
CA THR A 617 13.53 30.87 10.87
C THR A 617 13.15 30.08 9.64
N GLN A 618 12.89 28.82 9.86
CA GLN A 618 12.21 27.85 9.00
C GLN A 618 12.97 27.30 7.79
N ALA A 619 13.05 25.98 7.79
CA ALA A 619 13.36 25.17 6.63
C ALA A 619 12.40 25.45 5.49
N ASP A 620 12.95 25.73 4.35
CA ASP A 620 12.25 25.76 3.10
C ASP A 620 12.00 24.34 2.62
N TRP A 621 10.77 23.98 2.37
CA TRP A 621 10.37 22.65 1.87
C TRP A 621 10.67 22.46 0.38
N LEU A 622 11.20 23.47 -0.33
CA LEU A 622 11.61 23.40 -1.74
C LEU A 622 13.05 22.85 -1.95
N GLN A 623 13.69 22.37 -0.94
CA GLN A 623 15.09 22.01 -0.96
C GLN A 623 15.40 20.84 -1.90
N GLY A 624 16.12 21.09 -2.95
CA GLY A 624 16.48 20.20 -4.08
C GLY A 624 16.56 20.93 -5.41
N GLY A 625 15.80 22.01 -5.53
CA GLY A 625 15.70 22.82 -6.74
C GLY A 625 16.84 23.83 -6.93
N ARG A 626 18.11 23.37 -7.02
CA ARG A 626 19.25 24.27 -7.28
C ARG A 626 19.56 24.50 -8.75
N SER A 627 18.77 23.92 -9.64
CA SER A 627 18.90 24.09 -11.09
C SER A 627 17.58 23.74 -11.77
N ALA A 628 17.42 24.13 -13.01
CA ALA A 628 16.25 23.76 -13.80
C ALA A 628 16.07 22.23 -13.94
N LEU A 629 17.14 21.43 -13.82
CA LEU A 629 17.10 19.97 -13.88
C LEU A 629 16.64 19.31 -12.58
N THR A 630 16.88 19.99 -11.46
CA THR A 630 16.53 19.52 -10.11
C THR A 630 15.41 20.35 -9.49
N ALA A 631 14.67 21.13 -10.31
CA ALA A 631 13.58 21.98 -9.87
C ALA A 631 12.50 21.17 -9.13
N PHE A 632 12.08 21.69 -7.99
CA PHE A 632 11.03 21.06 -7.19
C PHE A 632 9.69 21.07 -7.96
N ASP A 633 9.05 19.90 -8.08
CA ASP A 633 7.81 19.77 -8.84
C ASP A 633 6.59 20.12 -7.99
N LEU A 634 6.00 21.29 -8.24
CA LEU A 634 4.76 21.73 -7.62
C LEU A 634 3.51 21.08 -8.28
N GLY A 635 3.70 20.34 -9.36
CA GLY A 635 2.69 19.70 -10.19
C GLY A 635 1.76 20.64 -10.90
N VAL A 636 0.50 20.23 -11.12
CA VAL A 636 -0.49 21.09 -11.79
C VAL A 636 -0.98 22.15 -10.81
N VAL A 637 -0.76 23.40 -11.17
CA VAL A 637 -1.26 24.56 -10.40
C VAL A 637 -2.54 25.06 -11.05
N ALA A 638 -3.61 25.18 -10.26
CA ALA A 638 -4.92 25.61 -10.73
C ALA A 638 -5.63 26.46 -9.68
N GLY A 639 -6.52 27.34 -10.13
CA GLY A 639 -7.26 28.25 -9.28
C GLY A 639 -6.47 29.49 -8.84
N THR A 640 -7.15 30.41 -8.20
CA THR A 640 -6.56 31.65 -7.70
C THR A 640 -6.05 31.48 -6.28
N GLY A 641 -4.86 32.03 -6.00
CA GLY A 641 -4.30 32.12 -4.63
C GLY A 641 -3.62 30.84 -4.15
N THR A 642 -3.17 29.94 -5.04
CA THR A 642 -2.31 28.82 -4.63
C THR A 642 -1.01 29.39 -4.10
N SER A 643 -0.81 29.32 -2.79
CA SER A 643 0.32 29.95 -2.10
C SER A 643 1.25 28.92 -1.50
N PHE A 644 2.53 29.11 -1.75
CA PHE A 644 3.64 28.34 -1.21
C PHE A 644 4.35 29.24 -0.21
N ASN A 645 4.15 28.96 1.07
CA ASN A 645 4.63 29.79 2.18
C ASN A 645 5.89 29.17 2.80
N ASN A 646 6.57 29.97 3.63
CA ASN A 646 7.77 29.54 4.36
C ASN A 646 8.92 29.10 3.44
N LEU A 647 9.09 29.81 2.34
CA LEU A 647 10.23 29.68 1.45
C LEU A 647 11.34 30.62 1.94
N SER A 648 12.62 30.26 1.72
CA SER A 648 13.75 31.09 2.16
C SER A 648 14.98 30.96 1.26
N LEU A 649 15.61 32.09 0.98
CA LEU A 649 16.95 32.13 0.41
C LEU A 649 17.93 32.49 1.52
N PHE A 650 18.92 31.67 1.78
CA PHE A 650 19.76 31.75 2.97
C PHE A 650 21.12 32.40 2.75
N ASP A 651 21.54 32.62 1.52
CA ASP A 651 22.71 33.43 1.18
C ASP A 651 22.59 34.03 -0.23
N SER A 652 23.52 34.89 -0.61
CA SER A 652 23.55 35.54 -1.92
C SER A 652 23.85 34.62 -3.12
N GLN A 653 24.11 33.33 -2.87
CA GLN A 653 24.33 32.31 -3.89
C GLN A 653 23.17 31.33 -3.95
N ASP A 654 22.25 31.44 -3.00
CA ASP A 654 21.06 30.58 -2.95
C ASP A 654 20.05 30.99 -3.98
N SER A 655 19.40 30.00 -4.56
CA SER A 655 18.32 30.21 -5.51
C SER A 655 17.41 29.01 -5.58
N ASP A 656 16.12 29.23 -5.60
CA ASP A 656 15.12 28.18 -5.64
C ASP A 656 14.59 27.97 -7.06
N TRP A 657 14.51 26.70 -7.45
CA TRP A 657 13.98 26.30 -8.72
C TRP A 657 12.73 25.43 -8.49
N MET A 658 11.58 25.87 -8.99
CA MET A 658 10.28 25.25 -8.88
C MET A 658 9.74 24.91 -10.25
N LYS A 659 9.24 23.71 -10.47
CA LYS A 659 8.59 23.28 -11.71
C LYS A 659 7.10 23.08 -11.46
N PHE A 660 6.25 23.52 -12.37
CA PHE A 660 4.80 23.33 -12.29
C PHE A 660 4.19 23.27 -13.69
N GLU A 661 3.00 22.70 -13.78
CA GLU A 661 2.23 22.64 -15.03
C GLU A 661 1.02 23.56 -14.95
N VAL A 662 0.83 24.39 -15.96
CA VAL A 662 -0.36 25.22 -16.16
C VAL A 662 -1.23 24.55 -17.22
N ARG A 663 -2.51 24.36 -16.92
CA ARG A 663 -3.53 23.85 -17.84
C ARG A 663 -4.71 24.81 -17.90
N GLY A 664 -5.30 24.98 -19.11
CA GLY A 664 -6.37 25.95 -19.34
C GLY A 664 -5.87 27.36 -19.59
N GLY A 665 -4.55 27.53 -19.78
CA GLY A 665 -3.94 28.77 -20.21
C GLY A 665 -4.35 29.13 -21.66
N GLY A 666 -4.61 30.42 -21.88
CA GLY A 666 -5.02 30.93 -23.20
C GLY A 666 -6.46 31.42 -23.28
N THR A 667 -7.24 31.33 -22.23
CA THR A 667 -8.50 32.06 -22.12
C THR A 667 -8.22 33.53 -21.76
N THR A 668 -8.29 34.41 -22.74
CA THR A 668 -8.18 35.86 -22.55
C THR A 668 -9.23 36.34 -21.55
N GLY A 669 -8.80 36.85 -20.38
CA GLY A 669 -9.69 37.59 -19.49
C GLY A 669 -9.52 37.39 -17.98
N GLY A 670 -8.63 36.53 -17.52
CA GLY A 670 -8.30 36.36 -16.08
C GLY A 670 -7.07 37.19 -15.67
N ASP A 671 -7.02 37.67 -14.44
CA ASP A 671 -5.82 38.31 -13.87
C ASP A 671 -4.93 37.22 -13.24
N PHE A 672 -4.41 36.31 -14.07
CA PHE A 672 -3.55 35.23 -13.63
C PHE A 672 -2.08 35.67 -13.56
N GLY A 673 -1.32 35.12 -12.62
CA GLY A 673 0.08 35.53 -12.48
C GLY A 673 0.82 34.84 -11.32
N ILE A 674 2.11 35.12 -11.24
CA ILE A 674 2.97 34.70 -10.14
C ILE A 674 3.40 35.95 -9.39
N SER A 675 3.24 35.95 -8.07
CA SER A 675 3.83 36.95 -7.18
C SER A 675 4.82 36.28 -6.23
N VAL A 676 5.89 37.01 -5.93
CA VAL A 676 6.87 36.64 -4.92
C VAL A 676 6.87 37.77 -3.87
N ASP A 677 6.40 37.44 -2.69
CA ASP A 677 6.25 38.42 -1.60
C ASP A 677 7.20 38.07 -0.44
N SER A 678 7.80 39.07 0.18
CA SER A 678 8.63 38.93 1.38
C SER A 678 8.06 39.72 2.53
N SER A 679 8.32 39.25 3.75
CA SER A 679 8.07 39.98 4.98
C SER A 679 9.17 41.00 5.29
N SER A 680 10.28 40.96 4.60
CA SER A 680 11.43 41.87 4.72
C SER A 680 11.51 42.83 3.51
N GLU A 681 12.29 43.92 3.63
CA GLU A 681 12.55 44.86 2.52
C GLU A 681 13.47 44.28 1.40
N SER A 682 13.68 42.97 1.37
CA SER A 682 14.56 42.33 0.41
C SER A 682 13.96 42.28 -1.00
N THR A 683 14.81 42.53 -2.00
CA THR A 683 14.42 42.51 -3.42
C THR A 683 14.68 41.12 -4.01
N PHE A 684 13.62 40.50 -4.52
CA PHE A 684 13.70 39.21 -5.20
C PHE A 684 13.72 39.39 -6.71
N SER A 685 14.52 38.58 -7.36
CA SER A 685 14.45 38.38 -8.80
C SER A 685 13.80 37.03 -9.08
N ALA A 686 12.78 36.98 -9.92
CA ALA A 686 12.21 35.73 -10.35
C ALA A 686 12.12 35.67 -11.89
N THR A 687 12.50 34.52 -12.43
CA THR A 687 12.47 34.27 -13.88
C THR A 687 11.74 32.96 -14.16
N LEU A 688 10.79 32.99 -15.06
CA LEU A 688 10.02 31.85 -15.51
C LEU A 688 10.59 31.34 -16.83
N TYR A 689 10.76 30.04 -16.92
CA TYR A 689 11.22 29.35 -18.13
C TYR A 689 10.13 28.40 -18.66
N ASP A 690 10.00 28.30 -19.97
CA ASP A 690 9.17 27.31 -20.63
C ASP A 690 9.82 25.89 -20.59
N ALA A 691 9.10 24.88 -21.05
CA ALA A 691 9.59 23.49 -21.11
C ALA A 691 10.85 23.31 -21.99
N SER A 692 11.15 24.27 -22.87
CA SER A 692 12.34 24.29 -23.72
C SER A 692 13.52 25.04 -23.07
N GLY A 693 13.32 25.61 -21.87
CA GLY A 693 14.32 26.40 -21.15
C GLY A 693 14.43 27.86 -21.61
N ASN A 694 13.49 28.35 -22.44
CA ASN A 694 13.49 29.76 -22.84
C ASN A 694 12.80 30.61 -21.76
N ASN A 695 13.30 31.85 -21.57
CA ASN A 695 12.69 32.80 -20.67
C ASN A 695 11.26 33.13 -21.15
N ALA A 696 10.26 32.73 -20.36
CA ALA A 696 8.84 32.96 -20.59
C ALA A 696 8.31 34.20 -19.85
N GLY A 697 9.06 34.76 -18.91
CA GLY A 697 8.72 35.93 -18.13
C GLY A 697 9.69 36.19 -17.01
N SER A 698 9.73 37.44 -16.52
CA SER A 698 10.53 37.84 -15.37
C SER A 698 9.72 38.78 -14.47
N LEU A 699 9.96 38.70 -13.16
CA LEU A 699 9.33 39.54 -12.18
C LEU A 699 9.99 40.92 -12.22
N ASN A 700 9.24 41.94 -12.58
CA ASN A 700 9.73 43.30 -12.70
C ASN A 700 8.98 44.31 -11.81
N ASP A 701 8.10 43.90 -10.95
CA ASP A 701 7.35 44.75 -10.02
C ASP A 701 6.28 43.92 -9.28
N GLY A 702 6.70 42.99 -8.45
CA GLY A 702 5.80 42.26 -7.54
C GLY A 702 4.97 41.14 -8.21
N ARG A 703 4.67 41.20 -9.50
CA ARG A 703 3.83 40.18 -10.15
C ARG A 703 4.17 39.94 -11.63
N MET A 704 4.27 38.69 -11.99
CA MET A 704 4.43 38.20 -13.37
C MET A 704 3.07 37.72 -13.90
N LYS A 705 2.65 38.09 -15.09
CA LYS A 705 1.36 37.70 -15.67
C LYS A 705 1.43 36.34 -16.39
N LEU A 706 0.45 35.49 -16.15
CA LEU A 706 0.29 34.15 -16.78
C LEU A 706 -0.78 34.12 -17.89
N ASP A 707 -1.53 35.18 -18.09
CA ASP A 707 -2.62 35.27 -19.09
C ASP A 707 -2.13 35.14 -20.55
N THR A 708 -0.83 35.23 -20.76
CA THR A 708 -0.18 35.06 -22.09
C THR A 708 0.51 33.73 -22.26
N PHE A 709 0.55 32.86 -21.23
CA PHE A 709 1.22 31.56 -21.27
C PHE A 709 0.30 30.49 -21.81
N ALA A 710 0.87 29.61 -22.67
CA ALA A 710 0.17 28.43 -23.16
C ALA A 710 0.11 27.34 -22.08
N ASP A 711 -0.77 26.37 -22.25
CA ASP A 711 -0.72 25.14 -21.46
C ASP A 711 0.66 24.50 -21.57
N GLY A 712 1.23 24.11 -20.45
CA GLY A 712 2.56 23.49 -20.45
C GLY A 712 3.24 23.50 -19.10
N ILE A 713 4.41 22.90 -19.09
CA ILE A 713 5.30 22.84 -17.93
C ILE A 713 6.19 24.09 -17.91
N TYR A 714 6.27 24.71 -16.77
CA TYR A 714 7.11 25.88 -16.52
C TYR A 714 8.05 25.63 -15.35
N THR A 715 9.20 26.32 -15.37
CA THR A 715 10.16 26.28 -14.28
C THR A 715 10.39 27.72 -13.79
N LEU A 716 10.12 27.99 -12.51
CA LEU A 716 10.34 29.27 -11.87
C LEU A 716 11.69 29.23 -11.11
N HIS A 717 12.53 30.21 -11.36
CA HIS A 717 13.76 30.45 -10.64
C HIS A 717 13.62 31.70 -9.80
N VAL A 718 13.82 31.60 -8.49
CA VAL A 718 13.80 32.70 -7.54
C VAL A 718 15.20 32.90 -6.95
N SER A 719 15.67 34.12 -6.91
CA SER A 719 16.94 34.53 -6.31
C SER A 719 16.81 35.87 -5.62
N ALA A 720 17.68 36.20 -4.66
CA ALA A 720 17.71 37.49 -3.99
C ALA A 720 18.95 38.28 -4.36
N ASP A 721 18.80 39.60 -4.46
CA ASP A 721 19.92 40.57 -4.57
C ASP A 721 20.31 41.02 -3.15
N GLY A 722 21.07 40.20 -2.40
CA GLY A 722 21.56 40.60 -1.09
C GLY A 722 21.27 39.62 0.04
N ASP A 723 20.84 40.14 1.21
CA ASP A 723 20.72 39.38 2.44
C ASP A 723 19.58 38.37 2.41
N VAL A 724 19.74 37.31 3.21
CA VAL A 724 18.80 36.22 3.49
C VAL A 724 17.40 36.73 3.79
N SER A 725 16.39 36.07 3.20
CA SER A 725 15.00 36.50 3.35
C SER A 725 14.03 35.35 3.19
N ASP A 726 13.03 35.34 4.06
CA ASP A 726 11.85 34.50 3.89
C ASP A 726 10.93 35.10 2.83
N TYR A 727 10.35 34.24 1.99
CA TYR A 727 9.46 34.67 0.94
C TYR A 727 8.27 33.72 0.76
N ARG A 728 7.32 34.15 -0.02
CA ARG A 728 6.15 33.39 -0.42
C ARG A 728 5.97 33.50 -1.93
N VAL A 729 5.69 32.40 -2.59
CA VAL A 729 5.24 32.38 -3.97
C VAL A 729 3.73 32.18 -3.99
N THR A 730 3.01 33.05 -4.68
CA THR A 730 1.58 32.87 -4.94
C THR A 730 1.38 32.74 -6.45
N ILE A 731 0.72 31.67 -6.87
CA ILE A 731 0.40 31.41 -8.27
C ILE A 731 -1.12 31.46 -8.44
N ASP A 732 -1.56 32.45 -9.20
CA ASP A 732 -2.95 32.52 -9.67
C ASP A 732 -3.00 31.93 -11.08
N ALA A 733 -3.51 30.73 -11.18
CA ALA A 733 -3.67 29.99 -12.44
C ALA A 733 -5.15 29.87 -12.83
N PRO A 734 -5.47 29.59 -14.10
CA PRO A 734 -6.83 29.28 -14.51
C PRO A 734 -7.40 28.12 -13.69
N ASP A 735 -8.69 28.18 -13.37
CA ASP A 735 -9.39 27.03 -12.83
C ASP A 735 -9.29 25.87 -13.82
N LEU A 736 -8.84 24.75 -13.34
CA LEU A 736 -9.02 23.52 -14.10
C LEU A 736 -10.53 23.36 -14.30
N ALA A 737 -11.01 23.47 -15.51
CA ALA A 737 -12.28 22.88 -15.87
C ALA A 737 -12.17 21.38 -15.55
N ALA A 738 -12.62 21.01 -14.35
CA ALA A 738 -12.63 19.69 -13.76
C ALA A 738 -11.40 18.84 -14.13
N PHE A 739 -10.41 18.74 -13.25
CA PHE A 739 -9.36 17.73 -13.36
C PHE A 739 -10.05 16.39 -13.21
N ARG A 740 -10.18 15.71 -14.29
CA ARG A 740 -10.67 14.34 -14.34
C ARG A 740 -9.49 13.45 -14.03
N GLY A 741 -9.53 12.76 -12.90
CA GLY A 741 -8.82 11.51 -12.75
C GLY A 741 -9.04 10.70 -14.03
N ARG A 742 -8.27 9.71 -14.36
CA ARG A 742 -8.28 8.95 -15.62
C ARG A 742 -9.62 9.07 -16.36
N VAL A 743 -9.72 10.03 -17.26
CA VAL A 743 -10.96 10.33 -17.99
C VAL A 743 -11.18 9.17 -18.96
N ILE A 744 -11.99 8.24 -18.54
CA ILE A 744 -12.71 7.42 -19.50
C ILE A 744 -13.67 8.39 -20.18
N GLY A 745 -13.27 8.92 -21.32
CA GLY A 745 -13.91 9.93 -22.13
C GLY A 745 -15.19 10.59 -21.63
N ASN A 746 -15.62 11.67 -22.22
CA ASN A 746 -16.92 12.28 -21.90
C ASN A 746 -18.05 11.29 -22.23
N ASN A 747 -18.39 10.40 -21.25
CA ASN A 747 -19.41 9.36 -21.36
C ASN A 747 -20.75 9.75 -20.69
N ASP A 748 -21.00 11.05 -20.58
CA ASP A 748 -22.19 11.65 -19.96
C ASP A 748 -23.50 11.32 -20.71
N SER A 749 -23.44 10.54 -21.76
CA SER A 749 -24.60 10.08 -22.52
C SER A 749 -24.29 8.74 -23.24
N PRO A 750 -25.31 7.92 -23.55
CA PRO A 750 -25.11 6.61 -24.17
C PRO A 750 -24.36 6.63 -25.51
N ASP A 751 -24.53 7.69 -26.30
CA ASP A 751 -23.86 7.88 -27.58
C ASP A 751 -22.37 8.25 -27.45
N LYS A 752 -21.96 8.67 -26.27
CA LYS A 752 -20.56 8.96 -25.90
C LYS A 752 -19.94 7.93 -24.97
N ALA A 753 -20.68 6.87 -24.69
CA ALA A 753 -20.20 5.80 -23.85
C ALA A 753 -18.91 5.19 -24.43
N THR A 754 -17.91 5.03 -23.58
CA THR A 754 -16.63 4.42 -23.96
C THR A 754 -16.83 2.93 -24.24
N ASP A 755 -16.46 2.49 -25.44
CA ASP A 755 -16.48 1.07 -25.82
C ASP A 755 -15.15 0.43 -25.39
N TRP A 756 -15.22 -0.47 -24.42
CA TRP A 756 -14.07 -1.22 -23.90
C TRP A 756 -13.79 -2.50 -24.68
N GLY A 757 -14.63 -2.81 -25.68
CA GLY A 757 -14.50 -4.04 -26.45
C GLY A 757 -14.89 -5.29 -25.64
N VAL A 758 -14.48 -6.45 -26.15
CA VAL A 758 -14.69 -7.74 -25.45
C VAL A 758 -13.63 -7.86 -24.37
N ILE A 759 -14.05 -7.82 -23.10
CA ILE A 759 -13.16 -8.11 -21.97
C ILE A 759 -13.12 -9.63 -21.82
N ASN A 760 -12.07 -10.26 -22.36
CA ASN A 760 -11.72 -11.63 -22.03
C ASN A 760 -10.72 -11.57 -20.87
N GLY A 761 -11.07 -12.13 -19.74
CA GLY A 761 -10.36 -12.13 -18.46
C GLY A 761 -8.92 -11.63 -18.46
N ALA A 762 -8.63 -10.69 -17.56
CA ALA A 762 -7.31 -10.15 -17.21
C ALA A 762 -6.52 -9.47 -18.35
N GLN A 763 -6.90 -8.25 -18.70
CA GLN A 763 -5.96 -7.20 -19.11
C GLN A 763 -6.52 -5.84 -18.68
N ILE A 764 -6.04 -5.35 -17.54
CA ILE A 764 -6.08 -3.92 -17.20
C ILE A 764 -4.63 -3.45 -17.37
N GLU A 765 -4.33 -2.72 -18.43
CA GLU A 765 -3.20 -1.82 -18.52
C GLU A 765 -3.65 -0.41 -18.14
#